data_661b2107222d6ab56e6c206d091fd027
#
_entry.id   661b2107222d6ab56e6c206d091fd027
#
_cell.length_a   1.000
_cell.length_b   1.000
_cell.length_c   1.000
_cell.angle_alpha   90.00
_cell.angle_beta   90.00
_cell.angle_gamma   90.00
#
_symmetry.space_group_name_H-M   'P 1'
#
loop_
_entity.id
_entity.type
_entity.pdbx_description
1 polymer ?
#
loop_
_entity_poly.entity_id
_entity_poly.type
_entity_poly.pdbx_seq_one_letter_code
_entity_poly.pdbx_strand_id
1 'polypeptide(L)'
;MDKNRNLPSSSFHSLTFFAGLCIGLSPIAQAVAADDQDKKQEDTLVVEAAKPSLYAPTQSADPKFSRPVADTTRTMTVISEQVIKDQGATNLTDALKNVPGVGAFFAGENGNSSTGDAVYMRGADTSNSIYIDGIRDIGSITRDTFNTEQVEVIKGPSGTDYGRSAPTGSINMISKQPRTDSGIDASASVGSAWFRRGTLDINQVIGETTAARLNLMGEKTHDAGRDNVKNERYGVAPSLAFGLGTENRLYLNYLHVTQHNTPDGGIPTIGLPGYSAPSAGTSALNHSGKVDTHNFYGTNSDYDDSTTDTATMRFEHDLNDSTTIRNTTRWSRIKQDYLMTAVMGGASNITQPTSSVDSWTWSRLANTKDVSNKILTNQTNLTSTFYTGSIGHDISTGVELTRETQTNYGVAPITPPPVNIYHPDSNVNIGGLSRNGANANGQTDTFGVYAFDTLQITREFELNGGIRLDNYRTEYDSATACGASGRGAVACPTGVAKGSPITTVDTAKSGNLVNWKAGALYHLTDNGNVYINYAVSQQPPGGSNFALAQGGSGNSANRTDFKPQKAKTSEIGTKWEVLDKRLLLTAAIFRTDIENEVEQNDDGTYSQYGEKRVEGYELSVAGNITPAWQIIGGYTQQRATIHSGKNVAQDGSSSLPYTPEHAFTLWNQYQATNDISVGAGARYVGSMHRGSDGAVGTPSYTEGYWVADAKLGYRVNHNLDFQLNVYNLFDTDYVSSINKSGYRYHPGEPRTFLLTANMHF
;
A
#
# COMPACT_ATOMS: atom_id res chain seq x y z
N MET A 1 -10.26 21.64 -50.25
CA MET A 1 -10.75 20.31 -50.68
C MET A 1 -10.80 19.44 -49.46
N ASP A 2 -12.05 19.22 -49.07
CA ASP A 2 -12.49 18.47 -47.88
C ASP A 2 -11.96 17.04 -47.78
N LYS A 3 -11.74 16.60 -46.55
CA LYS A 3 -12.24 15.33 -46.05
C LYS A 3 -12.25 15.29 -44.54
N ASN A 4 -13.38 15.72 -43.96
CA ASN A 4 -13.86 15.32 -42.65
C ASN A 4 -13.89 13.79 -42.52
N ARG A 5 -13.32 13.25 -41.44
CA ARG A 5 -13.72 11.94 -40.90
C ARG A 5 -14.15 12.14 -39.46
N ASN A 6 -15.45 12.29 -39.30
CA ASN A 6 -16.15 12.11 -38.04
C ASN A 6 -15.97 10.66 -37.56
N LEU A 7 -15.42 10.48 -36.37
CA LEU A 7 -15.58 9.27 -35.59
C LEU A 7 -16.85 9.43 -34.73
N PRO A 8 -17.73 8.44 -34.63
CA PRO A 8 -18.95 8.56 -33.85
C PRO A 8 -18.62 8.52 -32.37
N SER A 9 -19.15 9.50 -31.65
CA SER A 9 -19.27 9.50 -30.20
C SER A 9 -20.19 8.34 -29.80
N SER A 10 -19.63 7.27 -29.23
CA SER A 10 -20.41 6.27 -28.54
C SER A 10 -20.85 6.87 -27.19
N SER A 11 -22.06 7.41 -27.17
CA SER A 11 -22.79 7.67 -25.93
C SER A 11 -23.07 6.34 -25.26
N PHE A 12 -22.27 5.98 -24.28
CA PHE A 12 -22.61 4.93 -23.33
C PHE A 12 -23.77 5.45 -22.47
N HIS A 13 -24.94 4.91 -22.74
CA HIS A 13 -26.09 5.04 -21.88
C HIS A 13 -25.73 4.43 -20.53
N SER A 14 -25.88 5.21 -19.46
CA SER A 14 -25.86 4.73 -18.10
C SER A 14 -26.89 3.61 -17.92
N LEU A 15 -26.44 2.37 -18.00
CA LEU A 15 -27.27 1.23 -17.63
C LEU A 15 -27.47 1.25 -16.12
N THR A 16 -28.70 1.54 -15.74
CA THR A 16 -29.29 1.30 -14.42
C THR A 16 -29.38 -0.22 -14.21
N PHE A 17 -28.32 -0.86 -13.76
CA PHE A 17 -28.22 -2.33 -13.68
C PHE A 17 -28.27 -2.85 -12.26
N PHE A 18 -29.04 -2.24 -11.35
CA PHE A 18 -29.14 -2.71 -9.98
C PHE A 18 -30.55 -3.00 -9.44
N ALA A 19 -31.56 -2.98 -10.31
CA ALA A 19 -32.95 -3.25 -9.88
C ALA A 19 -33.57 -4.51 -10.50
N GLY A 20 -32.84 -5.35 -11.20
CA GLY A 20 -33.41 -6.45 -12.01
C GLY A 20 -32.96 -7.87 -11.68
N LEU A 21 -32.08 -8.11 -10.71
CA LEU A 21 -31.51 -9.46 -10.48
C LEU A 21 -32.14 -10.24 -9.32
N CYS A 22 -33.31 -9.83 -8.82
CA CYS A 22 -34.00 -10.56 -7.75
C CYS A 22 -35.20 -11.41 -8.21
N ILE A 23 -35.37 -11.66 -9.51
CA ILE A 23 -36.46 -12.52 -9.96
C ILE A 23 -35.90 -13.53 -10.96
N GLY A 24 -35.69 -14.77 -10.50
CA GLY A 24 -35.47 -15.88 -11.42
C GLY A 24 -34.55 -17.02 -11.02
N LEU A 25 -34.41 -17.35 -9.75
CA LEU A 25 -33.83 -18.63 -9.32
C LEU A 25 -34.87 -19.41 -8.52
N SER A 26 -35.67 -20.18 -9.24
CA SER A 26 -36.54 -21.21 -8.63
C SER A 26 -35.65 -22.34 -8.11
N PRO A 27 -35.86 -22.83 -6.87
CA PRO A 27 -35.06 -23.94 -6.34
C PRO A 27 -35.55 -25.24 -6.95
N ILE A 28 -34.65 -25.97 -7.59
CA ILE A 28 -34.86 -27.41 -7.86
C ILE A 28 -34.51 -28.11 -6.54
N ALA A 29 -35.52 -28.31 -5.71
CA ALA A 29 -35.43 -29.19 -4.55
C ALA A 29 -35.64 -30.63 -5.05
N GLN A 30 -34.57 -31.43 -5.11
CA GLN A 30 -34.68 -32.87 -5.10
C GLN A 30 -34.63 -33.38 -3.65
N ALA A 31 -35.77 -33.88 -3.18
CA ALA A 31 -35.89 -34.59 -1.93
C ALA A 31 -35.11 -35.91 -2.04
N VAL A 32 -34.12 -36.11 -1.15
CA VAL A 32 -33.55 -37.42 -0.86
C VAL A 32 -34.13 -37.87 0.48
N ALA A 33 -34.82 -39.02 0.42
CA ALA A 33 -35.45 -39.65 1.57
C ALA A 33 -34.39 -40.08 2.59
N ALA A 34 -34.69 -39.79 3.86
CA ALA A 34 -33.96 -40.28 5.00
C ALA A 34 -34.21 -41.79 5.17
N ASP A 35 -33.15 -42.57 5.24
CA ASP A 35 -33.20 -43.94 5.72
C ASP A 35 -32.60 -43.96 7.14
N ASP A 36 -33.46 -44.30 8.09
CA ASP A 36 -33.18 -44.36 9.52
C ASP A 36 -32.52 -45.71 9.82
N GLN A 37 -31.25 -45.73 10.17
CA GLN A 37 -30.63 -46.89 10.78
C GLN A 37 -29.80 -46.50 12.00
N ASP A 38 -30.37 -46.82 13.14
CA ASP A 38 -29.74 -46.95 14.46
C ASP A 38 -28.35 -47.60 14.35
N LYS A 39 -27.28 -46.86 14.62
CA LYS A 39 -25.95 -47.38 14.96
C LYS A 39 -25.50 -46.81 16.30
N LYS A 40 -25.25 -47.72 17.21
CA LYS A 40 -24.65 -47.53 18.54
C LYS A 40 -23.49 -46.54 18.46
N GLN A 41 -23.60 -45.51 19.27
CA GLN A 41 -22.57 -44.52 19.54
C GLN A 41 -21.45 -45.16 20.36
N GLU A 42 -20.31 -45.46 19.72
CA GLU A 42 -19.05 -45.64 20.43
C GLU A 42 -18.54 -44.24 20.76
N ASP A 43 -18.32 -43.98 22.05
CA ASP A 43 -17.65 -42.75 22.53
C ASP A 43 -16.21 -42.70 22.06
N THR A 44 -16.01 -42.25 20.83
CA THR A 44 -14.72 -41.78 20.36
C THR A 44 -14.57 -40.32 20.86
N LEU A 45 -13.63 -40.11 21.76
CA LEU A 45 -13.13 -38.77 22.11
C LEU A 45 -12.62 -38.12 20.82
N VAL A 46 -13.49 -37.38 20.16
CA VAL A 46 -13.08 -36.47 19.07
C VAL A 46 -12.36 -35.30 19.76
N VAL A 47 -11.05 -35.33 19.76
CA VAL A 47 -10.28 -34.14 20.09
C VAL A 47 -10.54 -33.17 18.92
N GLU A 48 -11.54 -32.30 19.09
CA GLU A 48 -11.72 -31.16 18.17
C GLU A 48 -10.45 -30.31 18.27
N ALA A 49 -9.60 -30.39 17.26
CA ALA A 49 -8.51 -29.44 17.09
C ALA A 49 -9.14 -28.03 17.10
N ALA A 50 -8.65 -27.14 17.96
CA ALA A 50 -9.15 -25.80 18.06
C ALA A 50 -9.11 -25.16 16.65
N LYS A 51 -10.27 -24.68 16.17
CA LYS A 51 -10.32 -24.00 14.86
C LYS A 51 -9.34 -22.83 14.89
N PRO A 52 -8.50 -22.69 13.86
CA PRO A 52 -7.55 -21.57 13.76
C PRO A 52 -8.30 -20.24 13.94
N SER A 53 -7.67 -19.27 14.60
CA SER A 53 -8.26 -17.96 14.76
C SER A 53 -8.33 -17.26 13.40
N LEU A 54 -9.50 -16.76 13.03
CA LEU A 54 -9.68 -15.96 11.81
C LEU A 54 -8.96 -14.60 11.89
N TYR A 55 -8.59 -14.14 13.10
CA TYR A 55 -7.87 -12.90 13.34
C TYR A 55 -6.35 -13.07 13.47
N ALA A 56 -5.85 -14.28 13.57
CA ALA A 56 -4.42 -14.57 13.64
C ALA A 56 -4.09 -15.74 12.71
N PRO A 57 -3.93 -15.50 11.41
CA PRO A 57 -3.39 -16.51 10.51
C PRO A 57 -2.05 -17.04 11.04
N THR A 58 -1.93 -18.34 11.11
CA THR A 58 -0.75 -18.99 11.72
C THR A 58 0.45 -19.04 10.78
N GLN A 59 0.23 -18.84 9.48
CA GLN A 59 1.27 -18.95 8.45
C GLN A 59 1.18 -17.79 7.45
N SER A 60 2.34 -17.41 6.92
CA SER A 60 2.43 -16.60 5.71
C SER A 60 2.05 -17.47 4.49
N ALA A 61 1.40 -16.87 3.51
CA ALA A 61 1.12 -17.52 2.24
C ALA A 61 2.31 -17.47 1.26
N ASP A 62 3.36 -16.71 1.57
CA ASP A 62 4.58 -16.63 0.77
C ASP A 62 5.50 -17.85 1.09
N PRO A 63 5.86 -18.69 0.09
CA PRO A 63 6.69 -19.89 0.30
C PRO A 63 8.10 -19.59 0.82
N LYS A 64 8.53 -18.34 0.82
CA LYS A 64 9.81 -17.92 1.40
C LYS A 64 9.78 -17.91 2.93
N PHE A 65 8.58 -18.02 3.54
CA PHE A 65 8.38 -18.15 4.99
C PHE A 65 7.84 -19.54 5.31
N SER A 66 8.74 -20.49 5.48
CA SER A 66 8.41 -21.91 5.73
C SER A 66 7.91 -22.17 7.15
N ARG A 67 8.15 -21.24 8.09
CA ARG A 67 7.78 -21.38 9.50
C ARG A 67 6.49 -20.65 9.85
N PRO A 68 5.74 -21.10 10.86
CA PRO A 68 4.63 -20.37 11.43
C PRO A 68 5.03 -18.94 11.82
N VAL A 69 4.09 -17.99 11.78
CA VAL A 69 4.33 -16.59 12.16
C VAL A 69 4.91 -16.49 13.58
N ALA A 70 4.44 -17.34 14.50
CA ALA A 70 4.94 -17.44 15.87
C ALA A 70 6.44 -17.80 15.93
N ASP A 71 6.96 -18.59 14.98
CA ASP A 71 8.34 -19.07 14.97
C ASP A 71 9.24 -18.29 14.00
N THR A 72 8.78 -17.16 13.47
CA THR A 72 9.63 -16.28 12.68
C THR A 72 10.47 -15.36 13.56
N THR A 73 11.74 -15.13 13.20
CA THR A 73 12.67 -14.26 13.93
C THR A 73 12.55 -12.79 13.51
N ARG A 74 11.32 -12.30 13.27
CA ARG A 74 11.06 -10.90 12.91
C ARG A 74 9.65 -10.48 13.28
N THR A 75 9.44 -9.17 13.34
CA THR A 75 8.10 -8.60 13.50
C THR A 75 7.33 -8.70 12.17
N MET A 76 6.23 -9.43 12.20
CA MET A 76 5.31 -9.62 11.07
C MET A 76 3.87 -9.51 11.58
N THR A 77 3.05 -8.74 10.87
CA THR A 77 1.61 -8.64 11.10
C THR A 77 0.86 -9.21 9.91
N VAL A 78 -0.07 -10.10 10.15
CA VAL A 78 -0.95 -10.66 9.13
C VAL A 78 -2.37 -10.18 9.39
N ILE A 79 -2.94 -9.45 8.45
CA ILE A 79 -4.31 -8.92 8.48
C ILE A 79 -5.15 -9.84 7.59
N SER A 80 -6.04 -10.60 8.18
CA SER A 80 -6.87 -11.57 7.46
C SER A 80 -8.03 -10.91 6.71
N GLU A 81 -8.62 -11.64 5.75
CA GLU A 81 -9.86 -11.25 5.07
C GLU A 81 -10.98 -10.95 6.08
N GLN A 82 -11.07 -11.70 7.19
CA GLN A 82 -12.09 -11.48 8.21
C GLN A 82 -11.94 -10.11 8.90
N VAL A 83 -10.72 -9.70 9.24
CA VAL A 83 -10.46 -8.36 9.79
C VAL A 83 -10.85 -7.29 8.77
N ILE A 84 -10.47 -7.47 7.51
CA ILE A 84 -10.80 -6.55 6.40
C ILE A 84 -12.32 -6.41 6.26
N LYS A 85 -13.07 -7.53 6.27
CA LYS A 85 -14.53 -7.55 6.19
C LYS A 85 -15.20 -6.90 7.42
N ASP A 86 -14.75 -7.25 8.61
CA ASP A 86 -15.32 -6.72 9.86
C ASP A 86 -15.16 -5.21 9.99
N GLN A 87 -14.05 -4.69 9.52
CA GLN A 87 -13.79 -3.24 9.52
C GLN A 87 -14.35 -2.53 8.29
N GLY A 88 -14.85 -3.25 7.28
CA GLY A 88 -15.32 -2.66 6.03
C GLY A 88 -14.20 -1.97 5.25
N ALA A 89 -12.95 -2.43 5.39
CA ALA A 89 -11.79 -1.88 4.70
C ALA A 89 -11.85 -2.21 3.19
N THR A 90 -11.88 -1.20 2.34
CA THR A 90 -12.04 -1.37 0.88
C THR A 90 -10.74 -1.28 0.09
N ASN A 91 -9.67 -0.82 0.71
CA ASN A 91 -8.37 -0.64 0.07
C ASN A 91 -7.22 -1.00 1.03
N LEU A 92 -6.00 -1.06 0.47
CA LEU A 92 -4.80 -1.39 1.23
C LEU A 92 -4.55 -0.42 2.40
N THR A 93 -4.70 0.88 2.18
CA THR A 93 -4.45 1.90 3.21
C THR A 93 -5.39 1.73 4.40
N ASP A 94 -6.66 1.34 4.17
CA ASP A 94 -7.60 1.03 5.24
C ASP A 94 -7.19 -0.22 6.03
N ALA A 95 -6.77 -1.28 5.34
CA ALA A 95 -6.28 -2.49 6.02
C ALA A 95 -5.05 -2.19 6.89
N LEU A 96 -4.14 -1.33 6.42
CA LEU A 96 -2.93 -0.94 7.15
C LEU A 96 -3.19 -0.14 8.42
N LYS A 97 -4.39 0.38 8.65
CA LYS A 97 -4.80 1.01 9.92
C LYS A 97 -4.65 0.07 11.13
N ASN A 98 -4.55 -1.25 10.89
CA ASN A 98 -4.29 -2.27 11.92
C ASN A 98 -2.82 -2.39 12.33
N VAL A 99 -1.90 -1.72 11.65
CA VAL A 99 -0.46 -1.82 11.90
C VAL A 99 0.05 -0.49 12.46
N PRO A 100 0.38 -0.41 13.76
CA PRO A 100 0.78 0.85 14.37
C PRO A 100 2.08 1.38 13.73
N GLY A 101 2.10 2.70 13.45
CA GLY A 101 3.25 3.39 12.86
C GLY A 101 3.43 3.18 11.35
N VAL A 102 2.43 2.58 10.69
CA VAL A 102 2.35 2.43 9.23
C VAL A 102 1.16 3.22 8.70
N GLY A 103 1.35 4.03 7.66
CA GLY A 103 0.24 4.83 7.10
C GLY A 103 0.67 5.81 6.01
N ALA A 104 -0.32 6.48 5.43
CA ALA A 104 -0.14 7.50 4.39
C ALA A 104 -0.09 8.89 5.03
N PHE A 105 1.07 9.30 5.54
CA PHE A 105 1.27 10.56 6.29
C PHE A 105 1.78 11.71 5.43
N PHE A 106 2.16 11.44 4.20
CA PHE A 106 2.78 12.40 3.29
C PHE A 106 1.84 12.76 2.14
N ALA A 107 1.55 14.04 1.98
CA ALA A 107 0.66 14.57 0.94
C ALA A 107 1.42 15.07 -0.31
N GLY A 108 2.68 14.72 -0.48
CA GLY A 108 3.50 15.08 -1.64
C GLY A 108 4.43 16.27 -1.42
N GLU A 109 5.21 16.55 -2.46
CA GLU A 109 6.12 17.69 -2.53
C GLU A 109 5.35 19.01 -2.80
N ASN A 110 6.03 20.15 -2.66
CA ASN A 110 5.47 21.40 -3.16
C ASN A 110 5.39 21.36 -4.69
N GLY A 111 4.20 21.50 -5.22
CA GLY A 111 3.96 21.39 -6.66
C GLY A 111 3.72 19.98 -7.18
N ASN A 112 3.91 18.93 -6.37
CA ASN A 112 3.49 17.56 -6.66
C ASN A 112 2.71 17.02 -5.48
N SER A 113 1.65 16.27 -5.73
CA SER A 113 0.89 15.58 -4.68
C SER A 113 1.02 14.08 -4.88
N SER A 114 1.00 13.34 -3.78
CA SER A 114 0.94 11.88 -3.82
C SER A 114 -0.47 11.44 -4.18
N THR A 115 -0.58 10.45 -5.05
CA THR A 115 -1.82 9.72 -5.33
C THR A 115 -1.58 8.24 -5.08
N GLY A 116 -2.65 7.49 -4.80
CA GLY A 116 -2.58 6.06 -4.52
C GLY A 116 -1.97 5.74 -3.14
N ASP A 117 -1.44 4.53 -3.01
CA ASP A 117 -0.93 3.99 -1.75
C ASP A 117 0.47 4.53 -1.42
N ALA A 118 0.53 5.73 -0.85
CA ALA A 118 1.77 6.38 -0.41
C ALA A 118 2.07 6.01 1.06
N VAL A 119 2.67 4.84 1.28
CA VAL A 119 2.85 4.25 2.61
C VAL A 119 4.22 4.56 3.19
N TYR A 120 4.23 5.00 4.44
CA TYR A 120 5.43 5.22 5.27
C TYR A 120 5.52 4.18 6.38
N MET A 121 6.73 3.67 6.64
CA MET A 121 7.03 2.69 7.68
C MET A 121 8.44 2.91 8.23
N ARG A 122 8.59 2.98 9.56
CA ARG A 122 9.90 3.13 10.23
C ARG A 122 10.78 4.21 9.58
N GLY A 123 10.22 5.41 9.36
CA GLY A 123 10.97 6.58 8.88
C GLY A 123 11.30 6.62 7.39
N ALA A 124 10.77 5.71 6.59
CA ALA A 124 11.01 5.68 5.15
C ALA A 124 9.74 5.48 4.34
N ASP A 125 9.75 5.97 3.10
CA ASP A 125 8.76 5.68 2.08
C ASP A 125 8.89 4.22 1.64
N THR A 126 7.83 3.44 1.87
CA THR A 126 7.72 2.03 1.50
C THR A 126 6.75 1.77 0.36
N SER A 127 6.23 2.82 -0.30
CA SER A 127 5.27 2.72 -1.41
C SER A 127 5.76 1.86 -2.57
N ASN A 128 7.08 1.68 -2.70
CA ASN A 128 7.71 0.84 -3.71
C ASN A 128 8.02 -0.58 -3.24
N SER A 129 7.66 -0.92 -2.02
CA SER A 129 7.83 -2.24 -1.42
C SER A 129 6.48 -2.90 -1.15
N ILE A 130 5.53 -2.67 -2.07
CA ILE A 130 4.24 -3.34 -2.13
C ILE A 130 4.36 -4.50 -3.11
N TYR A 131 3.92 -5.67 -2.68
CA TYR A 131 3.96 -6.93 -3.41
C TYR A 131 2.56 -7.52 -3.48
N ILE A 132 2.29 -8.26 -4.54
CA ILE A 132 1.11 -9.12 -4.68
C ILE A 132 1.61 -10.54 -4.93
N ASP A 133 1.26 -11.48 -4.06
CA ASP A 133 1.73 -12.88 -4.09
C ASP A 133 3.27 -13.00 -4.19
N GLY A 134 4.00 -12.15 -3.46
CA GLY A 134 5.45 -12.15 -3.43
C GLY A 134 6.14 -11.49 -4.64
N ILE A 135 5.40 -10.93 -5.57
CA ILE A 135 5.90 -10.24 -6.76
C ILE A 135 5.63 -8.75 -6.62
N ARG A 136 6.64 -7.92 -6.87
CA ARG A 136 6.55 -6.47 -6.74
C ARG A 136 5.46 -5.88 -7.64
N ASP A 137 4.67 -4.97 -7.09
CA ASP A 137 3.62 -4.24 -7.80
C ASP A 137 3.99 -2.77 -7.92
N ILE A 138 4.36 -2.34 -9.14
CA ILE A 138 4.88 -1.00 -9.42
C ILE A 138 3.78 -0.08 -9.94
N GLY A 139 3.46 0.96 -9.19
CA GLY A 139 2.48 1.98 -9.58
C GLY A 139 1.95 2.76 -8.38
N SER A 140 1.69 4.05 -8.58
CA SER A 140 1.11 4.92 -7.55
C SER A 140 -0.42 4.90 -7.66
N ILE A 141 -1.02 3.74 -7.46
CA ILE A 141 -2.46 3.50 -7.54
C ILE A 141 -3.02 3.08 -6.19
N THR A 142 -4.31 3.22 -5.99
CA THR A 142 -5.01 2.65 -4.84
C THR A 142 -5.33 1.18 -5.12
N ARG A 143 -4.90 0.28 -4.22
CA ARG A 143 -5.15 -1.17 -4.33
C ARG A 143 -6.37 -1.56 -3.53
N ASP A 144 -7.35 -2.13 -4.23
CA ASP A 144 -8.60 -2.60 -3.63
C ASP A 144 -8.42 -3.97 -2.97
N THR A 145 -9.22 -4.27 -1.95
CA THR A 145 -9.16 -5.51 -1.17
C THR A 145 -10.09 -6.61 -1.67
N PHE A 146 -10.91 -6.40 -2.73
CA PHE A 146 -11.95 -7.35 -3.16
C PHE A 146 -11.41 -8.74 -3.52
N ASN A 147 -10.19 -8.82 -4.03
CA ASN A 147 -9.51 -10.06 -4.39
C ASN A 147 -8.37 -10.41 -3.42
N THR A 148 -8.42 -9.92 -2.17
CA THR A 148 -7.36 -10.11 -1.18
C THR A 148 -7.84 -11.06 -0.09
N GLU A 149 -7.04 -12.11 0.20
CA GLU A 149 -7.27 -13.07 1.27
C GLU A 149 -6.60 -12.63 2.57
N GLN A 150 -5.40 -12.05 2.48
CA GLN A 150 -4.70 -11.46 3.61
C GLN A 150 -3.68 -10.41 3.16
N VAL A 151 -3.31 -9.52 4.08
CA VAL A 151 -2.24 -8.55 3.92
C VAL A 151 -1.16 -8.83 4.94
N GLU A 152 0.06 -9.07 4.47
CA GLU A 152 1.22 -9.35 5.31
C GLU A 152 2.11 -8.12 5.36
N VAL A 153 2.37 -7.61 6.55
CA VAL A 153 3.25 -6.46 6.78
C VAL A 153 4.48 -6.93 7.53
N ILE A 154 5.63 -6.84 6.87
CA ILE A 154 6.93 -7.22 7.42
C ILE A 154 7.67 -5.94 7.73
N LYS A 155 8.04 -5.75 8.99
CA LYS A 155 8.83 -4.61 9.45
C LYS A 155 10.32 -4.95 9.50
N GLY A 156 11.15 -4.02 9.05
CA GLY A 156 12.60 -4.20 8.90
C GLY A 156 13.03 -4.68 7.50
N PRO A 157 14.34 -4.84 7.24
CA PRO A 157 14.88 -5.13 5.93
C PRO A 157 14.30 -6.40 5.33
N SER A 158 13.70 -6.30 4.15
CA SER A 158 13.10 -7.43 3.43
C SER A 158 13.76 -7.71 2.07
N GLY A 159 14.96 -7.16 1.84
CA GLY A 159 15.71 -7.39 0.61
C GLY A 159 16.14 -8.82 0.39
N THR A 160 16.34 -9.62 1.45
CA THR A 160 16.53 -11.06 1.35
C THR A 160 15.36 -11.78 0.72
N ASP A 161 14.14 -11.36 1.06
CA ASP A 161 12.92 -12.03 0.64
C ASP A 161 12.49 -11.56 -0.77
N TYR A 162 12.64 -10.26 -1.04
CA TYR A 162 12.05 -9.61 -2.21
C TYR A 162 13.05 -8.89 -3.13
N GLY A 163 14.36 -8.93 -2.82
CA GLY A 163 15.38 -8.25 -3.61
C GLY A 163 15.45 -6.74 -3.36
N ARG A 164 15.38 -5.95 -4.42
CA ARG A 164 15.41 -4.48 -4.35
C ARG A 164 14.19 -3.94 -3.63
N SER A 165 14.26 -3.72 -2.35
CA SER A 165 13.14 -3.25 -1.53
C SER A 165 13.53 -2.07 -0.65
N ALA A 166 12.52 -1.36 -0.13
CA ALA A 166 12.74 -0.34 0.87
C ALA A 166 13.45 -0.93 2.10
N PRO A 167 14.31 -0.13 2.72
CA PRO A 167 15.15 -0.59 3.82
C PRO A 167 14.36 -0.92 5.09
N THR A 168 13.12 -0.46 5.22
CA THR A 168 12.37 -0.47 6.48
C THR A 168 11.21 -1.43 6.53
N GLY A 169 10.88 -2.09 5.42
CA GLY A 169 9.87 -3.14 5.40
C GLY A 169 9.23 -3.38 4.04
N SER A 170 8.25 -4.29 4.02
CA SER A 170 7.46 -4.65 2.84
C SER A 170 6.03 -4.98 3.21
N ILE A 171 5.14 -4.84 2.24
CA ILE A 171 3.72 -5.17 2.33
C ILE A 171 3.42 -6.17 1.22
N ASN A 172 2.84 -7.31 1.55
CA ASN A 172 2.48 -8.35 0.58
C ASN A 172 0.98 -8.62 0.66
N MET A 173 0.25 -8.38 -0.42
CA MET A 173 -1.16 -8.72 -0.56
C MET A 173 -1.29 -10.10 -1.18
N ILE A 174 -2.05 -10.98 -0.55
CA ILE A 174 -2.26 -12.35 -1.03
C ILE A 174 -3.60 -12.41 -1.74
N SER A 175 -3.56 -12.86 -3.00
CA SER A 175 -4.73 -12.99 -3.85
C SER A 175 -5.55 -14.22 -3.49
N LYS A 176 -6.88 -14.09 -3.54
CA LYS A 176 -7.82 -15.21 -3.43
C LYS A 176 -7.57 -16.25 -4.51
N GLN A 177 -7.58 -17.54 -4.13
CA GLN A 177 -7.37 -18.66 -5.03
C GLN A 177 -8.60 -19.57 -5.07
N PRO A 178 -8.83 -20.34 -6.16
CA PRO A 178 -9.85 -21.39 -6.19
C PRO A 178 -9.62 -22.44 -5.09
N ARG A 179 -10.70 -22.91 -4.49
CA ARG A 179 -10.73 -23.87 -3.37
C ARG A 179 -11.51 -25.11 -3.76
N THR A 180 -11.40 -26.17 -2.95
CA THR A 180 -12.09 -27.47 -3.13
C THR A 180 -13.53 -27.47 -2.59
N ASP A 181 -14.00 -26.39 -2.00
CA ASP A 181 -15.37 -26.17 -1.54
C ASP A 181 -16.09 -25.14 -2.43
N SER A 182 -17.31 -25.39 -2.86
CA SER A 182 -18.11 -24.41 -3.60
C SER A 182 -18.80 -23.44 -2.62
N GLY A 183 -18.91 -22.18 -3.03
CA GLY A 183 -19.60 -21.16 -2.27
C GLY A 183 -19.74 -19.85 -3.03
N ILE A 184 -20.68 -19.04 -2.62
CA ILE A 184 -20.91 -17.70 -3.18
C ILE A 184 -21.03 -16.70 -2.02
N ASP A 185 -20.14 -15.73 -2.00
CA ASP A 185 -20.22 -14.59 -1.10
C ASP A 185 -20.53 -13.33 -1.92
N ALA A 186 -21.58 -12.61 -1.54
CA ALA A 186 -21.92 -11.34 -2.18
C ALA A 186 -22.10 -10.27 -1.11
N SER A 187 -21.73 -9.03 -1.40
CA SER A 187 -22.00 -7.90 -0.52
C SER A 187 -22.56 -6.71 -1.28
N ALA A 188 -23.45 -5.97 -0.62
CA ALA A 188 -23.93 -4.69 -1.09
C ALA A 188 -23.85 -3.67 0.04
N SER A 189 -23.15 -2.56 -0.20
CA SER A 189 -22.90 -1.54 0.80
C SER A 189 -23.39 -0.18 0.33
N VAL A 190 -23.99 0.58 1.26
CA VAL A 190 -24.36 1.98 1.08
C VAL A 190 -23.92 2.77 2.31
N GLY A 191 -23.54 4.02 2.10
CA GLY A 191 -23.03 4.81 3.23
C GLY A 191 -23.05 6.31 3.02
N SER A 192 -22.42 7.02 3.94
CA SER A 192 -22.19 8.45 3.87
C SER A 192 -21.47 8.82 2.58
N ALA A 193 -21.55 10.10 2.18
CA ALA A 193 -20.87 10.62 0.99
C ALA A 193 -21.21 9.84 -0.30
N TRP A 194 -22.47 9.42 -0.43
CA TRP A 194 -22.95 8.65 -1.59
C TRP A 194 -22.21 7.34 -1.85
N PHE A 195 -21.60 6.77 -0.81
CA PHE A 195 -20.89 5.49 -0.90
C PHE A 195 -21.82 4.38 -1.38
N ARG A 196 -21.42 3.67 -2.42
CA ARG A 196 -22.08 2.50 -2.97
C ARG A 196 -21.03 1.52 -3.43
N ARG A 197 -21.12 0.29 -2.92
CA ARG A 197 -20.19 -0.78 -3.31
C ARG A 197 -20.94 -2.10 -3.42
N GLY A 198 -20.59 -2.88 -4.44
CA GLY A 198 -21.01 -4.26 -4.57
C GLY A 198 -19.81 -5.15 -4.81
N THR A 199 -19.78 -6.32 -4.16
CA THR A 199 -18.79 -7.36 -4.40
C THR A 199 -19.47 -8.71 -4.61
N LEU A 200 -18.82 -9.57 -5.38
CA LEU A 200 -19.25 -10.94 -5.62
C LEU A 200 -18.02 -11.84 -5.69
N ASP A 201 -18.00 -12.89 -4.90
CA ASP A 201 -16.96 -13.91 -4.87
C ASP A 201 -17.63 -15.27 -5.07
N ILE A 202 -17.41 -15.90 -6.20
CA ILE A 202 -17.96 -17.21 -6.54
C ILE A 202 -16.79 -18.17 -6.63
N ASN A 203 -16.78 -19.19 -5.78
CA ASN A 203 -15.88 -20.33 -5.91
C ASN A 203 -16.71 -21.56 -6.32
N GLN A 204 -16.43 -22.13 -7.48
CA GLN A 204 -17.16 -23.25 -8.05
C GLN A 204 -16.21 -24.42 -8.30
N VAL A 205 -16.47 -25.55 -7.66
CA VAL A 205 -15.83 -26.82 -7.98
C VAL A 205 -16.44 -27.36 -9.25
N ILE A 206 -15.61 -27.60 -10.28
CA ILE A 206 -16.03 -28.05 -11.61
C ILE A 206 -15.81 -29.57 -11.77
N GLY A 207 -14.83 -30.13 -11.07
CA GLY A 207 -14.49 -31.54 -11.10
C GLY A 207 -13.75 -31.94 -9.82
N GLU A 208 -13.33 -33.19 -9.70
CA GLU A 208 -12.67 -33.72 -8.49
C GLU A 208 -11.45 -32.90 -8.04
N THR A 209 -10.71 -32.35 -9.01
CA THR A 209 -9.46 -31.61 -8.75
C THR A 209 -9.42 -30.25 -9.43
N THR A 210 -10.57 -29.78 -9.94
CA THR A 210 -10.65 -28.55 -10.72
C THR A 210 -11.67 -27.59 -10.12
N ALA A 211 -11.27 -26.36 -9.89
CA ALA A 211 -12.17 -25.30 -9.43
C ALA A 211 -11.91 -23.98 -10.18
N ALA A 212 -12.97 -23.17 -10.29
CA ALA A 212 -12.92 -21.82 -10.79
C ALA A 212 -13.37 -20.85 -9.68
N ARG A 213 -12.74 -19.67 -9.61
CA ARG A 213 -13.16 -18.58 -8.72
C ARG A 213 -13.30 -17.30 -9.52
N LEU A 214 -14.33 -16.53 -9.25
CA LEU A 214 -14.57 -15.24 -9.88
C LEU A 214 -14.85 -14.21 -8.79
N ASN A 215 -14.01 -13.20 -8.70
CA ASN A 215 -14.25 -12.04 -7.85
C ASN A 215 -14.61 -10.84 -8.71
N LEU A 216 -15.70 -10.15 -8.36
CA LEU A 216 -16.17 -8.93 -9.00
C LEU A 216 -16.30 -7.81 -7.96
N MET A 217 -16.07 -6.58 -8.38
CA MET A 217 -16.25 -5.40 -7.53
C MET A 217 -16.67 -4.20 -8.38
N GLY A 218 -17.59 -3.41 -7.84
CA GLY A 218 -17.92 -2.07 -8.31
C GLY A 218 -18.10 -1.13 -7.13
N GLU A 219 -17.48 0.05 -7.18
CA GLU A 219 -17.57 1.06 -6.15
C GLU A 219 -17.72 2.46 -6.75
N LYS A 220 -18.54 3.27 -6.11
CA LYS A 220 -18.66 4.70 -6.39
C LYS A 220 -18.93 5.45 -5.09
N THR A 221 -18.09 6.45 -4.83
CA THR A 221 -18.18 7.25 -3.59
C THR A 221 -17.73 8.68 -3.85
N HIS A 222 -18.20 9.59 -3.02
CA HIS A 222 -17.55 10.88 -2.81
C HIS A 222 -16.66 10.77 -1.58
N ASP A 223 -15.67 11.64 -1.46
CA ASP A 223 -14.90 11.75 -0.22
C ASP A 223 -15.76 12.49 0.82
N ALA A 224 -15.85 11.93 2.01
CA ALA A 224 -16.61 12.53 3.10
C ALA A 224 -15.88 13.79 3.60
N GLY A 225 -16.61 14.90 3.70
CA GLY A 225 -16.03 16.17 4.15
C GLY A 225 -15.21 16.90 3.08
N ARG A 226 -15.28 16.49 1.79
CA ARG A 226 -14.60 17.16 0.67
C ARG A 226 -15.58 17.40 -0.49
N ASP A 227 -15.66 18.63 -0.98
CA ASP A 227 -16.43 18.92 -2.17
C ASP A 227 -15.71 18.38 -3.41
N ASN A 228 -16.47 17.88 -4.38
CA ASN A 228 -16.02 17.43 -5.71
C ASN A 228 -15.01 16.27 -5.75
N VAL A 229 -14.45 15.80 -4.65
CA VAL A 229 -13.57 14.62 -4.62
C VAL A 229 -14.43 13.36 -4.75
N LYS A 230 -14.09 12.50 -5.73
CA LYS A 230 -14.86 11.30 -6.08
C LYS A 230 -13.93 10.15 -6.38
N ASN A 231 -14.40 8.94 -6.07
CA ASN A 231 -13.72 7.71 -6.44
C ASN A 231 -14.70 6.75 -7.10
N GLU A 232 -14.30 6.18 -8.22
CA GLU A 232 -15.06 5.17 -8.95
C GLU A 232 -14.11 4.04 -9.37
N ARG A 233 -14.45 2.80 -9.01
CA ARG A 233 -13.59 1.63 -9.26
C ARG A 233 -14.43 0.44 -9.71
N TYR A 234 -13.89 -0.33 -10.66
CA TYR A 234 -14.44 -1.61 -11.11
C TYR A 234 -13.32 -2.63 -11.19
N GLY A 235 -13.59 -3.83 -10.72
CA GLY A 235 -12.61 -4.91 -10.72
C GLY A 235 -13.23 -6.24 -11.12
N VAL A 236 -12.45 -7.05 -11.84
CA VAL A 236 -12.75 -8.44 -12.14
C VAL A 236 -11.50 -9.30 -11.99
N ALA A 237 -11.63 -10.41 -11.26
CA ALA A 237 -10.53 -11.33 -11.01
C ALA A 237 -10.99 -12.78 -11.19
N PRO A 238 -11.01 -13.31 -12.42
CA PRO A 238 -11.22 -14.73 -12.69
C PRO A 238 -9.95 -15.53 -12.38
N SER A 239 -10.12 -16.73 -11.83
CA SER A 239 -9.06 -17.68 -11.58
C SER A 239 -9.52 -19.12 -11.80
N LEU A 240 -8.59 -19.97 -12.25
CA LEU A 240 -8.80 -21.40 -12.47
C LEU A 240 -7.69 -22.17 -11.77
N ALA A 241 -8.04 -23.28 -11.16
CA ALA A 241 -7.08 -24.21 -10.58
C ALA A 241 -7.37 -25.62 -11.06
N PHE A 242 -6.30 -26.32 -11.41
CA PHE A 242 -6.30 -27.72 -11.85
C PHE A 242 -5.37 -28.53 -10.94
N GLY A 243 -5.73 -29.78 -10.68
CA GLY A 243 -4.95 -30.68 -9.87
C GLY A 243 -5.02 -30.37 -8.37
N LEU A 244 -6.03 -29.69 -7.90
CA LEU A 244 -6.23 -29.42 -6.46
C LEU A 244 -6.26 -30.73 -5.66
N GLY A 245 -5.45 -30.80 -4.58
CA GLY A 245 -5.33 -32.00 -3.77
C GLY A 245 -4.47 -33.10 -4.39
N THR A 246 -3.76 -32.82 -5.49
CA THR A 246 -2.81 -33.75 -6.13
C THR A 246 -1.39 -33.20 -6.12
N GLU A 247 -0.41 -34.02 -6.51
CA GLU A 247 0.98 -33.62 -6.59
C GLU A 247 1.26 -32.52 -7.62
N ASN A 248 0.42 -32.41 -8.67
CA ASN A 248 0.60 -31.44 -9.74
C ASN A 248 -0.56 -30.44 -9.73
N ARG A 249 -0.27 -29.18 -9.46
CA ARG A 249 -1.27 -28.12 -9.39
C ARG A 249 -0.90 -26.99 -10.33
N LEU A 250 -1.90 -26.52 -11.09
CA LEU A 250 -1.77 -25.36 -11.99
C LEU A 250 -2.83 -24.33 -11.63
N TYR A 251 -2.40 -23.09 -11.41
CA TYR A 251 -3.28 -21.94 -11.17
C TYR A 251 -3.09 -20.91 -12.28
N LEU A 252 -4.20 -20.45 -12.81
CA LEU A 252 -4.27 -19.38 -13.83
C LEU A 252 -5.12 -18.25 -13.27
N ASN A 253 -4.52 -17.09 -13.05
CA ASN A 253 -5.19 -15.93 -12.47
C ASN A 253 -5.09 -14.74 -13.42
N TYR A 254 -6.17 -13.97 -13.51
CA TYR A 254 -6.19 -12.67 -14.17
C TYR A 254 -6.85 -11.64 -13.27
N LEU A 255 -6.31 -10.45 -13.24
CA LEU A 255 -6.87 -9.30 -12.54
C LEU A 255 -6.98 -8.13 -13.50
N HIS A 256 -8.17 -7.53 -13.57
CA HIS A 256 -8.41 -6.27 -14.25
C HIS A 256 -9.09 -5.29 -13.29
N VAL A 257 -8.52 -4.10 -13.12
CA VAL A 257 -9.10 -3.02 -12.31
C VAL A 257 -9.00 -1.72 -13.08
N THR A 258 -10.12 -1.00 -13.15
CA THR A 258 -10.16 0.39 -13.64
C THR A 258 -10.57 1.33 -12.51
N GLN A 259 -9.98 2.51 -12.49
CA GLN A 259 -10.31 3.58 -11.56
C GLN A 259 -10.48 4.87 -12.33
N HIS A 260 -11.49 5.64 -11.95
CA HIS A 260 -11.76 6.98 -12.46
C HIS A 260 -12.09 7.89 -11.27
N ASN A 261 -11.12 8.67 -10.84
CA ASN A 261 -11.21 9.46 -9.62
C ASN A 261 -11.10 10.96 -9.93
N THR A 262 -11.66 11.78 -9.05
CA THR A 262 -11.30 13.21 -8.94
C THR A 262 -10.37 13.35 -7.76
N PRO A 263 -9.05 13.61 -7.98
CA PRO A 263 -8.05 13.60 -6.92
C PRO A 263 -8.16 14.83 -6.02
N ASP A 264 -7.77 14.70 -4.75
CA ASP A 264 -7.69 15.79 -3.80
C ASP A 264 -6.29 16.43 -3.80
N GLY A 265 -6.20 17.70 -4.17
CA GLY A 265 -4.97 18.50 -4.08
C GLY A 265 -4.65 19.00 -2.67
N GLY A 266 -5.51 18.72 -1.69
CA GLY A 266 -5.40 19.23 -0.33
C GLY A 266 -5.88 20.68 -0.16
N ILE A 267 -5.93 21.11 1.10
CA ILE A 267 -6.37 22.45 1.49
C ILE A 267 -5.24 23.25 2.15
N PRO A 268 -5.27 24.60 2.08
CA PRO A 268 -4.26 25.45 2.73
C PRO A 268 -4.19 25.23 4.25
N THR A 269 -2.98 25.27 4.81
CA THR A 269 -2.72 25.12 6.25
C THR A 269 -3.06 26.37 7.08
N ILE A 270 -3.69 27.41 6.49
CA ILE A 270 -4.10 28.63 7.18
C ILE A 270 -4.95 28.29 8.41
N GLY A 271 -4.58 28.85 9.58
CA GLY A 271 -5.29 28.65 10.83
C GLY A 271 -4.99 27.31 11.53
N LEU A 272 -4.11 26.45 11.00
CA LEU A 272 -3.61 25.30 11.74
C LEU A 272 -2.62 25.72 12.84
N PRO A 273 -2.46 24.93 13.90
CA PRO A 273 -1.39 25.12 14.88
C PRO A 273 -0.02 25.24 14.23
N GLY A 274 0.75 26.25 14.63
CA GLY A 274 2.08 26.53 14.06
C GLY A 274 2.08 27.24 12.70
N TYR A 275 0.91 27.61 12.16
CA TYR A 275 0.84 28.45 10.98
C TYR A 275 1.17 29.91 11.30
N SER A 276 1.93 30.56 10.44
CA SER A 276 2.07 32.01 10.35
C SER A 276 2.07 32.45 8.89
N ALA A 277 1.68 33.68 8.64
CA ALA A 277 1.66 34.19 7.28
C ALA A 277 3.07 34.19 6.65
N PRO A 278 3.23 33.83 5.37
CA PRO A 278 4.53 33.64 4.73
C PRO A 278 5.32 34.94 4.51
N SER A 279 4.69 36.11 4.73
CA SER A 279 5.35 37.42 4.67
C SER A 279 4.61 38.48 5.49
N ALA A 280 5.25 39.58 5.76
CA ALA A 280 4.62 40.74 6.41
C ALA A 280 3.42 41.27 5.59
N GLY A 281 3.49 41.25 4.27
CA GLY A 281 2.41 41.66 3.37
C GLY A 281 1.17 40.80 3.46
N THR A 282 1.33 39.53 3.88
CA THR A 282 0.22 38.56 4.03
C THR A 282 -0.23 38.39 5.48
N SER A 283 0.24 39.24 6.42
CA SER A 283 0.01 39.11 7.88
C SER A 283 -1.46 39.04 8.29
N ALA A 284 -2.38 39.55 7.50
CA ALA A 284 -3.83 39.45 7.75
C ALA A 284 -4.29 37.96 7.84
N LEU A 285 -3.60 37.01 7.17
CA LEU A 285 -3.90 35.56 7.24
C LEU A 285 -3.69 34.98 8.63
N ASN A 286 -2.90 35.62 9.50
CA ASN A 286 -2.70 35.13 10.89
C ASN A 286 -3.98 35.25 11.74
N HIS A 287 -4.95 36.05 11.32
CA HIS A 287 -6.17 36.32 12.05
C HIS A 287 -7.44 36.00 11.28
N SER A 288 -7.32 35.39 10.09
CA SER A 288 -8.45 35.16 9.20
C SER A 288 -9.19 33.82 9.44
N GLY A 289 -8.74 33.02 10.39
CA GLY A 289 -9.35 31.72 10.70
C GLY A 289 -8.93 30.59 9.73
N LYS A 290 -9.35 29.38 10.04
CA LYS A 290 -9.16 28.21 9.16
C LYS A 290 -9.97 28.37 7.88
N VAL A 291 -9.46 27.81 6.78
CA VAL A 291 -10.27 27.58 5.58
C VAL A 291 -11.23 26.41 5.84
N ASP A 292 -12.38 26.42 5.15
CA ASP A 292 -13.35 25.34 5.25
C ASP A 292 -12.72 24.04 4.73
N THR A 293 -12.80 22.94 5.51
CA THR A 293 -12.26 21.64 5.15
C THR A 293 -12.96 21.03 3.93
N HIS A 294 -14.20 21.42 3.63
CA HIS A 294 -14.94 20.99 2.44
C HIS A 294 -14.40 21.59 1.14
N ASN A 295 -13.68 22.72 1.22
CA ASN A 295 -13.21 23.44 0.04
C ASN A 295 -12.38 22.56 -0.90
N PHE A 296 -12.70 22.60 -2.19
CA PHE A 296 -11.96 21.96 -3.26
C PHE A 296 -11.22 23.01 -4.11
N TYR A 297 -9.89 22.95 -4.11
CA TYR A 297 -9.02 23.89 -4.83
C TYR A 297 -8.66 23.42 -6.24
N GLY A 298 -9.15 22.27 -6.66
CA GLY A 298 -9.03 21.73 -8.00
C GLY A 298 -9.90 22.46 -9.02
N THR A 299 -10.03 21.83 -10.18
CA THR A 299 -10.88 22.29 -11.29
C THR A 299 -11.81 21.15 -11.72
N ASN A 300 -12.82 21.44 -12.53
CA ASN A 300 -13.66 20.41 -13.14
C ASN A 300 -12.97 19.61 -14.26
N SER A 301 -11.71 19.94 -14.57
CA SER A 301 -10.84 19.18 -15.47
C SER A 301 -9.98 18.15 -14.73
N ASP A 302 -9.96 18.17 -13.39
CA ASP A 302 -9.12 17.27 -12.58
C ASP A 302 -9.64 15.83 -12.64
N TYR A 303 -8.72 14.89 -12.83
CA TYR A 303 -9.01 13.45 -12.85
C TYR A 303 -7.74 12.63 -12.50
N ASP A 304 -7.93 11.41 -12.03
CA ASP A 304 -6.89 10.38 -11.84
C ASP A 304 -7.42 9.03 -12.33
N ASP A 305 -7.03 8.68 -13.54
CA ASP A 305 -7.44 7.48 -14.22
C ASP A 305 -6.36 6.43 -14.16
N SER A 306 -6.73 5.21 -13.79
CA SER A 306 -5.80 4.09 -13.84
C SER A 306 -6.44 2.81 -14.37
N THR A 307 -5.60 1.98 -14.98
CA THR A 307 -5.97 0.64 -15.43
C THR A 307 -4.86 -0.32 -15.06
N THR A 308 -5.22 -1.38 -14.37
CA THR A 308 -4.33 -2.49 -13.99
C THR A 308 -4.78 -3.76 -14.70
N ASP A 309 -3.84 -4.41 -15.38
CA ASP A 309 -4.00 -5.73 -15.99
C ASP A 309 -2.89 -6.64 -15.47
N THR A 310 -3.23 -7.77 -14.88
CA THR A 310 -2.25 -8.74 -14.37
C THR A 310 -2.66 -10.15 -14.74
N ALA A 311 -1.77 -10.90 -15.38
CA ALA A 311 -1.94 -12.31 -15.67
C ALA A 311 -0.85 -13.10 -14.94
N THR A 312 -1.25 -14.14 -14.21
CA THR A 312 -0.33 -14.98 -13.43
C THR A 312 -0.62 -16.44 -13.74
N MET A 313 0.43 -17.19 -14.03
CA MET A 313 0.45 -18.64 -14.10
C MET A 313 1.35 -19.17 -13.00
N ARG A 314 0.85 -20.07 -12.15
CA ARG A 314 1.60 -20.74 -11.10
C ARG A 314 1.44 -22.23 -11.25
N PHE A 315 2.56 -22.93 -11.35
CA PHE A 315 2.64 -24.37 -11.36
C PHE A 315 3.34 -24.84 -10.09
N GLU A 316 2.80 -25.88 -9.45
CA GLU A 316 3.37 -26.52 -8.27
C GLU A 316 3.47 -28.02 -8.51
N HIS A 317 4.59 -28.61 -8.09
CA HIS A 317 4.82 -30.04 -8.14
C HIS A 317 5.45 -30.54 -6.84
N ASP A 318 4.77 -31.46 -6.17
CA ASP A 318 5.30 -32.13 -4.99
C ASP A 318 6.21 -33.27 -5.45
N LEU A 319 7.52 -33.11 -5.26
CA LEU A 319 8.52 -34.13 -5.55
C LEU A 319 8.39 -35.31 -4.57
N ASN A 320 7.95 -35.00 -3.36
CA ASN A 320 7.59 -35.93 -2.28
C ASN A 320 6.80 -35.18 -1.22
N ASP A 321 6.39 -35.82 -0.14
CA ASP A 321 5.56 -35.26 0.93
C ASP A 321 6.17 -34.03 1.64
N SER A 322 7.46 -33.82 1.53
CA SER A 322 8.19 -32.73 2.19
C SER A 322 8.88 -31.76 1.24
N THR A 323 8.77 -31.98 -0.06
CA THR A 323 9.49 -31.14 -1.05
C THR A 323 8.57 -30.71 -2.18
N THR A 324 8.39 -29.42 -2.33
CA THR A 324 7.58 -28.82 -3.40
C THR A 324 8.43 -27.90 -4.24
N ILE A 325 8.32 -28.01 -5.56
CA ILE A 325 8.81 -27.02 -6.51
C ILE A 325 7.63 -26.18 -7.03
N ARG A 326 7.82 -24.87 -7.04
CA ARG A 326 6.83 -23.90 -7.53
C ARG A 326 7.46 -23.01 -8.58
N ASN A 327 6.79 -22.86 -9.73
CA ASN A 327 7.16 -21.87 -10.73
C ASN A 327 6.00 -20.89 -10.91
N THR A 328 6.30 -19.60 -10.84
CA THR A 328 5.32 -18.53 -11.05
C THR A 328 5.81 -17.61 -12.16
N THR A 329 4.98 -17.44 -13.19
CA THR A 329 5.19 -16.44 -14.25
C THR A 329 4.09 -15.40 -14.15
N ARG A 330 4.47 -14.13 -14.07
CA ARG A 330 3.52 -13.00 -14.03
C ARG A 330 3.89 -11.94 -15.05
N TRP A 331 2.88 -11.51 -15.78
CA TRP A 331 2.89 -10.27 -16.53
C TRP A 331 1.91 -9.30 -15.89
N SER A 332 2.32 -8.05 -15.70
CA SER A 332 1.44 -6.99 -15.22
C SER A 332 1.71 -5.70 -15.97
N ARG A 333 0.65 -4.92 -16.16
CA ARG A 333 0.68 -3.57 -16.74
C ARG A 333 -0.23 -2.66 -15.93
N ILE A 334 0.33 -1.54 -15.48
CA ILE A 334 -0.41 -0.46 -14.82
C ILE A 334 -0.23 0.80 -15.65
N LYS A 335 -1.32 1.35 -16.12
CA LYS A 335 -1.37 2.68 -16.73
C LYS A 335 -2.01 3.64 -15.75
N GLN A 336 -1.48 4.84 -15.67
CA GLN A 336 -2.07 5.92 -14.90
C GLN A 336 -1.85 7.23 -15.64
N ASP A 337 -2.90 8.02 -15.80
CA ASP A 337 -2.81 9.41 -16.18
C ASP A 337 -3.69 10.26 -15.27
N TYR A 338 -3.14 11.38 -14.82
CA TYR A 338 -3.87 12.30 -13.99
C TYR A 338 -3.55 13.77 -14.29
N LEU A 339 -4.53 14.59 -14.08
CA LEU A 339 -4.45 16.03 -13.95
C LEU A 339 -5.03 16.40 -12.58
N MET A 340 -4.20 16.95 -11.71
CA MET A 340 -4.59 17.37 -10.38
C MET A 340 -4.13 18.80 -10.13
N THR A 341 -5.06 19.68 -9.85
CA THR A 341 -4.81 21.08 -9.58
C THR A 341 -4.75 21.34 -8.08
N ALA A 342 -3.71 22.04 -7.63
CA ALA A 342 -3.52 22.37 -6.22
C ALA A 342 -2.92 23.77 -6.05
N VAL A 343 -3.13 24.40 -4.90
CA VAL A 343 -2.53 25.71 -4.60
C VAL A 343 -1.00 25.60 -4.47
N MET A 344 -0.28 26.57 -5.00
CA MET A 344 1.17 26.68 -4.89
C MET A 344 1.58 27.51 -3.69
N GLY A 345 2.56 27.03 -2.93
CA GLY A 345 3.03 27.71 -1.73
C GLY A 345 3.79 29.00 -1.97
N GLY A 346 3.94 29.77 -0.88
CA GLY A 346 4.75 30.99 -0.80
C GLY A 346 3.99 32.29 -1.04
N ALA A 347 4.49 33.36 -0.44
CA ALA A 347 3.87 34.71 -0.46
C ALA A 347 3.70 35.27 -1.87
N SER A 348 4.64 34.98 -2.77
CA SER A 348 4.60 35.45 -4.17
C SER A 348 3.45 34.86 -5.00
N ASN A 349 2.82 33.80 -4.51
CA ASN A 349 1.67 33.15 -5.14
C ASN A 349 0.31 33.67 -4.63
N ILE A 350 0.33 34.60 -3.67
CA ILE A 350 -0.87 35.22 -3.11
C ILE A 350 -1.06 36.61 -3.71
N THR A 351 -2.20 36.81 -4.36
CA THR A 351 -2.59 38.14 -4.90
C THR A 351 -3.63 38.77 -3.99
N GLN A 352 -3.42 40.04 -3.65
CA GLN A 352 -4.21 40.81 -2.68
C GLN A 352 -4.91 41.99 -3.40
N PRO A 353 -6.07 41.78 -4.04
CA PRO A 353 -6.74 42.82 -4.79
C PRO A 353 -7.26 43.97 -3.88
N THR A 354 -7.62 43.63 -2.65
CA THR A 354 -8.11 44.55 -1.63
C THR A 354 -7.51 44.21 -0.26
N SER A 355 -7.80 45.03 0.75
CA SER A 355 -7.42 44.78 2.14
C SER A 355 -8.21 43.62 2.80
N SER A 356 -9.36 43.22 2.22
CA SER A 356 -10.17 42.12 2.72
C SER A 356 -9.58 40.78 2.24
N VAL A 357 -9.27 39.89 3.15
CA VAL A 357 -8.78 38.55 2.84
C VAL A 357 -9.76 37.71 2.04
N ASP A 358 -11.06 37.99 2.11
CA ASP A 358 -12.11 37.32 1.34
C ASP A 358 -11.94 37.50 -0.18
N SER A 359 -11.23 38.56 -0.60
CA SER A 359 -10.92 38.80 -2.02
C SER A 359 -9.59 38.21 -2.46
N TRP A 360 -8.78 37.66 -1.54
CA TRP A 360 -7.44 37.19 -1.88
C TRP A 360 -7.48 35.90 -2.67
N THR A 361 -6.57 35.83 -3.63
CA THR A 361 -6.45 34.62 -4.47
C THR A 361 -5.07 34.00 -4.35
N TRP A 362 -5.02 32.70 -4.57
CA TRP A 362 -3.81 31.89 -4.55
C TRP A 362 -3.56 31.26 -5.91
N SER A 363 -2.33 31.29 -6.40
CA SER A 363 -1.94 30.64 -7.65
C SER A 363 -2.06 29.13 -7.52
N ARG A 364 -2.51 28.47 -8.59
CA ARG A 364 -2.60 27.02 -8.69
C ARG A 364 -1.54 26.45 -9.62
N LEU A 365 -1.15 25.22 -9.38
CA LEU A 365 -0.31 24.42 -10.25
C LEU A 365 -1.10 23.17 -10.70
N ALA A 366 -1.02 22.88 -11.99
CA ALA A 366 -1.48 21.60 -12.53
C ALA A 366 -0.37 20.57 -12.37
N ASN A 367 -0.60 19.55 -11.55
CA ASN A 367 0.25 18.37 -11.46
C ASN A 367 -0.25 17.36 -12.47
N THR A 368 0.65 16.83 -13.29
CA THR A 368 0.30 15.93 -14.38
C THR A 368 1.17 14.70 -14.38
N LYS A 369 0.59 13.55 -14.70
CA LYS A 369 1.30 12.30 -14.93
C LYS A 369 0.62 11.53 -16.06
N ASP A 370 1.39 10.93 -16.94
CA ASP A 370 0.93 9.96 -17.91
C ASP A 370 2.02 8.88 -17.96
N VAL A 371 1.76 7.76 -17.29
CA VAL A 371 2.76 6.72 -17.05
C VAL A 371 2.23 5.33 -17.38
N SER A 372 3.09 4.49 -17.92
CA SER A 372 2.85 3.06 -18.11
C SER A 372 3.95 2.26 -17.44
N ASN A 373 3.59 1.49 -16.44
CA ASN A 373 4.46 0.51 -15.77
C ASN A 373 4.16 -0.88 -16.30
N LYS A 374 5.20 -1.71 -16.49
CA LYS A 374 5.03 -3.12 -16.83
C LYS A 374 6.04 -3.96 -16.04
N ILE A 375 5.64 -5.15 -15.68
CA ILE A 375 6.51 -6.16 -15.11
C ILE A 375 6.31 -7.49 -15.83
N LEU A 376 7.41 -8.18 -16.08
CA LEU A 376 7.43 -9.58 -16.50
C LEU A 376 8.41 -10.29 -15.59
N THR A 377 7.93 -11.28 -14.85
CA THR A 377 8.77 -12.03 -13.93
C THR A 377 8.51 -13.53 -14.06
N ASN A 378 9.56 -14.32 -13.86
CA ASN A 378 9.48 -15.76 -13.63
C ASN A 378 10.28 -16.08 -12.37
N GLN A 379 9.62 -16.73 -11.42
CA GLN A 379 10.22 -17.19 -10.17
C GLN A 379 10.09 -18.70 -10.08
N THR A 380 11.18 -19.38 -9.80
CA THR A 380 11.18 -20.81 -9.43
C THR A 380 11.66 -20.91 -8.01
N ASN A 381 10.84 -21.50 -7.15
CA ASN A 381 11.10 -21.71 -5.73
C ASN A 381 11.00 -23.20 -5.43
N LEU A 382 11.90 -23.70 -4.59
CA LEU A 382 11.87 -25.04 -4.02
C LEU A 382 11.82 -24.91 -2.51
N THR A 383 10.84 -25.53 -1.90
CA THR A 383 10.73 -25.67 -0.44
C THR A 383 10.92 -27.14 -0.07
N SER A 384 11.65 -27.41 1.01
CA SER A 384 11.86 -28.79 1.47
C SER A 384 12.13 -28.85 2.96
N THR A 385 11.57 -29.85 3.61
CA THR A 385 11.88 -30.21 5.00
C THR A 385 12.56 -31.56 5.02
N PHE A 386 13.76 -31.64 5.61
CA PHE A 386 14.55 -32.87 5.71
C PHE A 386 15.46 -32.85 6.94
N TYR A 387 16.14 -33.98 7.22
CA TYR A 387 17.07 -34.11 8.33
C TYR A 387 18.48 -34.49 7.86
N THR A 388 19.47 -33.84 8.49
CA THR A 388 20.89 -34.26 8.38
C THR A 388 21.38 -34.73 9.76
N GLY A 389 21.35 -36.02 9.98
CA GLY A 389 21.55 -36.58 11.32
C GLY A 389 20.40 -36.16 12.26
N SER A 390 20.72 -35.46 13.33
CA SER A 390 19.73 -34.97 14.29
C SER A 390 19.23 -33.53 13.99
N ILE A 391 19.79 -32.87 12.98
CA ILE A 391 19.46 -31.49 12.62
C ILE A 391 18.34 -31.49 11.59
N GLY A 392 17.22 -30.85 11.90
CA GLY A 392 16.15 -30.60 10.96
C GLY A 392 16.47 -29.37 10.10
N HIS A 393 16.05 -29.39 8.85
CA HIS A 393 16.19 -28.31 7.87
C HIS A 393 14.84 -27.97 7.29
N ASP A 394 14.47 -26.69 7.32
CA ASP A 394 13.36 -26.10 6.56
C ASP A 394 13.93 -25.12 5.55
N ILE A 395 14.13 -25.58 4.32
CA ILE A 395 14.74 -24.76 3.28
C ILE A 395 13.72 -24.13 2.35
N SER A 396 14.03 -22.91 1.89
CA SER A 396 13.39 -22.27 0.75
C SER A 396 14.50 -21.67 -0.12
N THR A 397 14.61 -22.12 -1.36
CA THR A 397 15.63 -21.64 -2.30
C THR A 397 15.00 -21.39 -3.66
N GLY A 398 15.58 -20.50 -4.44
CA GLY A 398 15.03 -20.23 -5.75
C GLY A 398 15.83 -19.26 -6.60
N VAL A 399 15.32 -19.11 -7.81
CA VAL A 399 15.82 -18.19 -8.83
C VAL A 399 14.69 -17.29 -9.32
N GLU A 400 15.03 -16.06 -9.68
CA GLU A 400 14.08 -15.06 -10.14
C GLU A 400 14.66 -14.29 -11.32
N LEU A 401 13.87 -14.17 -12.38
CA LEU A 401 14.15 -13.34 -13.55
C LEU A 401 13.05 -12.29 -13.65
N THR A 402 13.40 -11.02 -13.52
CA THR A 402 12.42 -9.94 -13.55
C THR A 402 12.85 -8.84 -14.49
N ARG A 403 11.95 -8.43 -15.38
CA ARG A 403 12.03 -7.21 -16.16
C ARG A 403 10.94 -6.25 -15.73
N GLU A 404 11.35 -5.07 -15.29
CA GLU A 404 10.47 -3.96 -14.94
C GLU A 404 10.71 -2.82 -15.92
N THR A 405 9.64 -2.20 -16.44
CA THR A 405 9.74 -1.06 -17.33
C THR A 405 8.77 0.03 -16.93
N GLN A 406 9.20 1.28 -17.05
CA GLN A 406 8.36 2.46 -16.88
C GLN A 406 8.56 3.39 -18.06
N THR A 407 7.48 3.81 -18.70
CA THR A 407 7.47 4.92 -19.64
C THR A 407 6.65 6.05 -19.04
N ASN A 408 7.27 7.22 -18.90
CA ASN A 408 6.63 8.45 -18.44
C ASN A 408 6.56 9.41 -19.63
N TYR A 409 5.35 9.72 -20.08
CA TYR A 409 5.11 10.57 -21.24
C TYR A 409 5.15 12.04 -20.84
N GLY A 410 5.88 12.84 -21.57
CA GLY A 410 5.93 14.29 -21.40
C GLY A 410 4.61 14.96 -21.79
N VAL A 411 4.14 15.85 -20.94
CA VAL A 411 2.87 16.56 -21.11
C VAL A 411 3.15 18.04 -21.35
N ALA A 412 2.33 18.67 -22.19
CA ALA A 412 2.37 20.10 -22.41
C ALA A 412 1.99 20.85 -21.11
N PRO A 413 2.66 21.96 -20.76
CA PRO A 413 2.35 22.72 -19.57
C PRO A 413 0.90 23.23 -19.58
N ILE A 414 0.22 23.08 -18.44
CA ILE A 414 -1.12 23.62 -18.19
C ILE A 414 -0.98 24.66 -17.07
N THR A 415 -1.57 25.85 -17.25
CA THR A 415 -1.54 26.92 -16.26
C THR A 415 -2.97 27.21 -15.79
N PRO A 416 -3.37 26.71 -14.63
CA PRO A 416 -4.68 27.02 -14.06
C PRO A 416 -4.75 28.49 -13.63
N PRO A 417 -5.94 29.13 -13.68
CA PRO A 417 -6.12 30.47 -13.12
C PRO A 417 -6.01 30.41 -11.58
N PRO A 418 -5.66 31.55 -10.92
CA PRO A 418 -5.69 31.65 -9.46
C PRO A 418 -7.08 31.32 -8.90
N VAL A 419 -7.12 30.90 -7.64
CA VAL A 419 -8.36 30.54 -6.92
C VAL A 419 -8.51 31.40 -5.67
N ASN A 420 -9.73 31.76 -5.29
CA ASN A 420 -10.00 32.44 -4.02
C ASN A 420 -9.60 31.54 -2.84
N ILE A 421 -9.02 32.11 -1.79
CA ILE A 421 -8.50 31.36 -0.64
C ILE A 421 -9.64 30.75 0.18
N TYR A 422 -10.71 31.52 0.44
CA TYR A 422 -11.81 31.11 1.33
C TYR A 422 -13.04 30.57 0.58
N HIS A 423 -13.22 31.00 -0.68
CA HIS A 423 -14.36 30.65 -1.53
C HIS A 423 -13.88 30.15 -2.89
N PRO A 424 -13.22 28.96 -2.93
CA PRO A 424 -12.68 28.45 -4.18
C PRO A 424 -13.78 28.13 -5.18
N ASP A 425 -13.59 28.59 -6.43
CA ASP A 425 -14.42 28.18 -7.55
C ASP A 425 -13.71 27.07 -8.32
N SER A 426 -14.29 25.88 -8.30
CA SER A 426 -13.84 24.70 -9.04
C SER A 426 -14.48 24.58 -10.42
N ASN A 427 -15.50 25.40 -10.73
CA ASN A 427 -16.19 25.38 -12.03
C ASN A 427 -15.35 26.05 -13.12
N VAL A 428 -14.12 25.58 -13.30
CA VAL A 428 -13.14 26.07 -14.25
C VAL A 428 -12.66 24.91 -15.10
N ASN A 429 -12.74 25.08 -16.43
CA ASN A 429 -12.22 24.11 -17.38
C ASN A 429 -10.83 24.57 -17.86
N ILE A 430 -9.80 23.78 -17.65
CA ILE A 430 -8.43 24.05 -18.06
C ILE A 430 -7.94 23.11 -19.19
N GLY A 431 -8.85 22.32 -19.75
CA GLY A 431 -8.56 21.30 -20.75
C GLY A 431 -8.00 20.02 -20.17
N GLY A 432 -7.71 19.05 -21.02
CA GLY A 432 -7.10 17.76 -20.66
C GLY A 432 -5.61 17.71 -20.97
N LEU A 433 -4.97 16.59 -20.63
CA LEU A 433 -3.57 16.34 -20.94
C LEU A 433 -3.33 16.27 -22.45
N SER A 434 -2.22 16.84 -22.87
CA SER A 434 -1.72 16.78 -24.24
C SER A 434 -0.26 16.39 -24.21
N ARG A 435 0.10 15.26 -24.84
CA ARG A 435 1.49 14.82 -24.94
C ARG A 435 2.28 15.77 -25.83
N ASN A 436 3.48 16.14 -25.39
CA ASN A 436 4.38 17.03 -26.12
C ASN A 436 5.45 16.29 -26.95
N GLY A 437 5.37 14.95 -27.05
CA GLY A 437 6.29 14.10 -27.78
C GLY A 437 7.56 13.70 -27.00
N ALA A 438 7.86 14.36 -25.88
CA ALA A 438 8.92 13.94 -24.97
C ALA A 438 8.49 12.69 -24.18
N ASN A 439 9.46 11.90 -23.73
CA ASN A 439 9.23 10.77 -22.83
C ASN A 439 10.49 10.48 -22.00
N ALA A 440 10.28 9.72 -20.93
CA ALA A 440 11.35 9.14 -20.16
C ALA A 440 11.06 7.63 -20.02
N ASN A 441 12.04 6.80 -20.37
CA ASN A 441 11.94 5.35 -20.34
C ASN A 441 12.96 4.81 -19.36
N GLY A 442 12.52 4.00 -18.42
CA GLY A 442 13.36 3.24 -17.51
C GLY A 442 13.09 1.77 -17.64
N GLN A 443 14.14 0.96 -17.71
CA GLN A 443 14.04 -0.49 -17.67
C GLN A 443 15.04 -1.03 -16.66
N THR A 444 14.61 -2.00 -15.86
CA THR A 444 15.51 -2.76 -15.00
C THR A 444 15.32 -4.25 -15.24
N ASP A 445 16.40 -4.92 -15.59
CA ASP A 445 16.51 -6.37 -15.63
C ASP A 445 17.21 -6.85 -14.36
N THR A 446 16.64 -7.82 -13.69
CA THR A 446 17.18 -8.42 -12.46
C THR A 446 17.22 -9.94 -12.59
N PHE A 447 18.37 -10.51 -12.26
CA PHE A 447 18.56 -11.93 -12.01
C PHE A 447 18.86 -12.11 -10.53
N GLY A 448 17.98 -12.82 -9.80
CA GLY A 448 18.10 -13.08 -8.37
C GLY A 448 18.25 -14.56 -8.08
N VAL A 449 19.11 -14.90 -7.13
CA VAL A 449 19.24 -16.25 -6.55
C VAL A 449 19.19 -16.11 -5.03
N TYR A 450 18.44 -16.96 -4.37
CA TYR A 450 18.32 -16.94 -2.92
C TYR A 450 18.29 -18.33 -2.32
N ALA A 451 18.72 -18.40 -1.07
CA ALA A 451 18.62 -19.59 -0.24
C ALA A 451 18.38 -19.18 1.21
N PHE A 452 17.39 -19.80 1.82
CA PHE A 452 17.03 -19.67 3.23
C PHE A 452 17.02 -21.05 3.85
N ASP A 453 17.48 -21.16 5.09
CA ASP A 453 17.38 -22.36 5.89
C ASP A 453 17.05 -22.03 7.34
N THR A 454 16.14 -22.79 7.92
CA THR A 454 15.93 -22.83 9.36
C THR A 454 16.37 -24.19 9.89
N LEU A 455 17.43 -24.16 10.68
CA LEU A 455 18.08 -25.32 11.30
C LEU A 455 17.47 -25.60 12.65
N GLN A 456 16.79 -26.70 12.83
CA GLN A 456 16.37 -27.21 14.14
C GLN A 456 17.52 -27.97 14.78
N ILE A 457 18.32 -27.30 15.62
CA ILE A 457 19.49 -27.88 16.28
C ILE A 457 19.08 -28.81 17.43
N THR A 458 18.07 -28.34 18.22
CA THR A 458 17.36 -29.14 19.22
C THR A 458 15.87 -28.85 19.10
N ARG A 459 15.03 -29.46 19.93
CA ARG A 459 13.60 -29.14 19.99
C ARG A 459 13.34 -27.69 20.43
N GLU A 460 14.25 -27.13 21.22
CA GLU A 460 14.13 -25.79 21.81
C GLU A 460 14.91 -24.74 21.02
N PHE A 461 15.95 -25.11 20.26
CA PHE A 461 16.87 -24.16 19.67
C PHE A 461 16.93 -24.26 18.15
N GLU A 462 16.62 -23.14 17.48
CA GLU A 462 16.66 -23.00 16.04
C GLU A 462 17.62 -21.87 15.64
N LEU A 463 18.31 -22.08 14.52
CA LEU A 463 19.07 -21.07 13.80
C LEU A 463 18.45 -20.85 12.45
N ASN A 464 18.25 -19.62 12.04
CA ASN A 464 17.80 -19.31 10.69
C ASN A 464 18.80 -18.39 9.99
N GLY A 465 18.94 -18.60 8.69
CA GLY A 465 19.81 -17.80 7.85
C GLY A 465 19.27 -17.71 6.44
N GLY A 466 19.67 -16.66 5.75
CA GLY A 466 19.31 -16.49 4.36
C GLY A 466 20.20 -15.51 3.64
N ILE A 467 20.46 -15.80 2.39
CA ILE A 467 21.22 -14.93 1.50
C ILE A 467 20.47 -14.82 0.16
N ARG A 468 20.50 -13.62 -0.39
CA ARG A 468 20.03 -13.33 -1.76
C ARG A 468 21.07 -12.50 -2.51
N LEU A 469 21.35 -12.90 -3.72
CA LEU A 469 22.22 -12.24 -4.66
C LEU A 469 21.38 -11.76 -5.84
N ASP A 470 21.33 -10.47 -6.07
CA ASP A 470 20.67 -9.87 -7.24
C ASP A 470 21.72 -9.22 -8.12
N ASN A 471 21.82 -9.66 -9.38
CA ASN A 471 22.48 -8.91 -10.43
C ASN A 471 21.43 -8.07 -11.15
N TYR A 472 21.62 -6.75 -11.20
CA TYR A 472 20.69 -5.86 -11.85
C TYR A 472 21.36 -4.97 -12.90
N ARG A 473 20.59 -4.60 -13.91
CA ARG A 473 20.94 -3.57 -14.89
C ARG A 473 19.74 -2.67 -15.11
N THR A 474 19.91 -1.39 -14.80
CA THR A 474 18.93 -0.34 -15.09
C THR A 474 19.43 0.50 -16.26
N GLU A 475 18.61 0.67 -17.27
CA GLU A 475 18.80 1.56 -18.41
C GLU A 475 17.76 2.68 -18.33
N TYR A 476 18.19 3.90 -18.60
CA TYR A 476 17.32 5.05 -18.55
C TYR A 476 17.67 6.05 -19.65
N ASP A 477 16.67 6.39 -20.46
CA ASP A 477 16.72 7.48 -21.41
C ASP A 477 15.58 8.47 -21.15
N SER A 478 15.86 9.75 -21.34
CA SER A 478 14.82 10.78 -21.28
C SER A 478 15.01 11.85 -22.33
N ALA A 479 13.89 12.28 -22.89
CA ALA A 479 13.81 13.42 -23.79
C ALA A 479 13.01 14.55 -23.12
N THR A 480 13.39 15.79 -23.42
CA THR A 480 12.71 17.00 -22.93
C THR A 480 12.36 17.88 -24.10
N ALA A 481 11.19 18.50 -24.13
CA ALA A 481 10.82 19.49 -25.14
C ALA A 481 11.68 20.74 -24.96
N CYS A 482 12.52 21.05 -25.94
CA CYS A 482 13.47 22.16 -25.86
C CYS A 482 12.81 23.53 -25.98
N GLY A 483 13.49 24.58 -25.50
CA GLY A 483 13.06 25.97 -25.60
C GLY A 483 11.89 26.36 -24.69
N ALA A 484 11.48 25.49 -23.75
CA ALA A 484 10.57 25.84 -22.65
C ALA A 484 11.27 26.84 -21.70
N SER A 485 10.51 27.56 -20.89
CA SER A 485 11.00 28.42 -19.81
C SER A 485 10.74 27.78 -18.45
N GLY A 486 11.57 28.07 -17.45
CA GLY A 486 11.41 27.58 -16.07
C GLY A 486 12.50 26.63 -15.60
N ARG A 487 12.32 26.04 -14.43
CA ARG A 487 13.28 25.10 -13.84
C ARG A 487 13.37 23.85 -14.71
N GLY A 488 14.58 23.44 -15.06
CA GLY A 488 14.82 22.28 -15.95
C GLY A 488 14.68 22.59 -17.45
N ALA A 489 14.52 23.87 -17.83
CA ALA A 489 14.48 24.29 -19.23
C ALA A 489 15.76 23.92 -19.97
N VAL A 490 15.61 23.40 -21.18
CA VAL A 490 16.72 22.99 -22.04
C VAL A 490 16.67 23.83 -23.33
N ALA A 491 17.80 24.42 -23.70
CA ALA A 491 17.90 25.21 -24.96
C ALA A 491 17.76 24.28 -26.17
N CYS A 492 17.11 24.76 -27.24
CA CYS A 492 17.08 24.02 -28.48
C CYS A 492 18.45 24.08 -29.16
N PRO A 493 18.98 22.95 -29.64
CA PRO A 493 20.13 22.94 -30.51
C PRO A 493 19.89 23.76 -31.79
N THR A 494 20.96 24.22 -32.42
CA THR A 494 20.87 25.01 -33.67
C THR A 494 20.12 24.20 -34.74
N GLY A 495 19.08 24.82 -35.32
CA GLY A 495 18.25 24.20 -36.35
C GLY A 495 17.11 23.32 -35.82
N VAL A 496 16.99 23.16 -34.51
CA VAL A 496 15.87 22.41 -33.88
C VAL A 496 14.77 23.39 -33.49
N ALA A 497 13.54 23.09 -33.92
CA ALA A 497 12.38 23.93 -33.60
C ALA A 497 12.05 23.88 -32.08
N LYS A 498 11.60 25.01 -31.53
CA LYS A 498 11.12 25.08 -30.14
C LYS A 498 9.96 24.09 -29.93
N GLY A 499 10.00 23.38 -28.82
CA GLY A 499 9.03 22.31 -28.47
C GLY A 499 9.42 20.92 -29.01
N SER A 500 10.45 20.80 -29.81
CA SER A 500 10.93 19.49 -30.26
C SER A 500 11.55 18.71 -29.11
N PRO A 501 11.26 17.40 -28.96
CA PRO A 501 11.90 16.56 -27.96
C PRO A 501 13.37 16.34 -28.33
N ILE A 502 14.26 16.57 -27.38
CA ILE A 502 15.70 16.28 -27.49
C ILE A 502 16.12 15.38 -26.33
N THR A 503 16.95 14.40 -26.61
CA THR A 503 17.48 13.51 -25.56
C THR A 503 18.34 14.31 -24.58
N THR A 504 18.00 14.25 -23.32
CA THR A 504 18.68 14.96 -22.22
C THR A 504 19.47 14.03 -21.33
N VAL A 505 19.02 12.77 -21.21
CA VAL A 505 19.72 11.72 -20.46
C VAL A 505 19.68 10.44 -21.30
N ASP A 506 20.80 9.74 -21.32
CA ASP A 506 20.95 8.39 -21.86
C ASP A 506 22.05 7.73 -21.02
N THR A 507 21.68 6.84 -20.09
CA THR A 507 22.63 6.28 -19.15
C THR A 507 22.17 4.94 -18.61
N ALA A 508 23.10 4.18 -18.06
CA ALA A 508 22.82 2.90 -17.46
C ALA A 508 23.61 2.69 -16.16
N LYS A 509 23.07 1.89 -15.27
CA LYS A 509 23.71 1.43 -14.03
C LYS A 509 23.50 -0.07 -13.88
N SER A 510 24.57 -0.80 -13.66
CA SER A 510 24.53 -2.21 -13.27
C SER A 510 25.26 -2.44 -11.97
N GLY A 511 24.94 -3.52 -11.29
CA GLY A 511 25.59 -3.89 -10.06
C GLY A 511 25.06 -5.19 -9.46
N ASN A 512 25.66 -5.56 -8.35
CA ASN A 512 25.24 -6.72 -7.57
C ASN A 512 24.79 -6.23 -6.19
N LEU A 513 23.68 -6.76 -5.70
CA LEU A 513 23.19 -6.56 -4.34
C LEU A 513 23.34 -7.87 -3.58
N VAL A 514 23.89 -7.78 -2.38
CA VAL A 514 24.01 -8.91 -1.45
C VAL A 514 23.16 -8.60 -0.23
N ASN A 515 22.02 -9.25 -0.15
CA ASN A 515 21.10 -9.15 0.97
C ASN A 515 21.20 -10.42 1.81
N TRP A 516 21.22 -10.30 3.12
CA TRP A 516 21.32 -11.47 3.99
C TRP A 516 20.67 -11.22 5.35
N LYS A 517 20.29 -12.32 6.00
CA LYS A 517 19.75 -12.32 7.36
C LYS A 517 20.30 -13.52 8.12
N ALA A 518 20.43 -13.34 9.42
CA ALA A 518 20.75 -14.41 10.35
C ALA A 518 20.02 -14.20 11.66
N GLY A 519 19.49 -15.28 12.23
CA GLY A 519 18.75 -15.22 13.47
C GLY A 519 18.86 -16.49 14.26
N ALA A 520 18.49 -16.40 15.52
CA ALA A 520 18.36 -17.54 16.43
C ALA A 520 17.04 -17.42 17.18
N LEU A 521 16.41 -18.54 17.45
CA LEU A 521 15.17 -18.63 18.21
C LEU A 521 15.33 -19.73 19.26
N TYR A 522 14.87 -19.44 20.46
CA TYR A 522 14.86 -20.39 21.56
C TYR A 522 13.46 -20.51 22.15
N HIS A 523 12.89 -21.70 22.11
CA HIS A 523 11.62 -22.02 22.73
C HIS A 523 11.80 -22.15 24.24
N LEU A 524 11.30 -21.17 25.00
CA LEU A 524 11.28 -21.21 26.46
C LEU A 524 10.26 -22.24 26.98
N THR A 525 9.20 -22.39 26.23
CA THR A 525 8.10 -23.35 26.44
C THR A 525 7.53 -23.76 25.09
N ASP A 526 6.63 -24.74 25.05
CA ASP A 526 5.92 -25.16 23.83
C ASP A 526 5.06 -24.03 23.18
N ASN A 527 4.79 -22.98 23.95
CA ASN A 527 3.90 -21.87 23.53
C ASN A 527 4.62 -20.52 23.47
N GLY A 528 5.91 -20.45 23.77
CA GLY A 528 6.62 -19.18 23.85
C GLY A 528 8.10 -19.26 23.53
N ASN A 529 8.58 -18.28 22.79
CA ASN A 529 9.95 -18.19 22.36
C ASN A 529 10.55 -16.79 22.57
N VAL A 530 11.85 -16.74 22.50
CA VAL A 530 12.65 -15.52 22.35
C VAL A 530 13.51 -15.65 21.12
N TYR A 531 13.74 -14.55 20.42
CA TYR A 531 14.57 -14.56 19.22
C TYR A 531 15.48 -13.34 19.13
N ILE A 532 16.52 -13.49 18.34
CA ILE A 532 17.40 -12.42 17.89
C ILE A 532 17.55 -12.52 16.38
N ASN A 533 17.57 -11.38 15.70
CA ASN A 533 17.75 -11.31 14.26
C ASN A 533 18.65 -10.14 13.87
N TYR A 534 19.45 -10.37 12.84
CA TYR A 534 20.19 -9.34 12.13
C TYR A 534 19.96 -9.47 10.63
N ALA A 535 19.54 -8.39 9.98
CA ALA A 535 19.22 -8.40 8.55
C ALA A 535 19.84 -7.18 7.84
N VAL A 536 20.24 -7.40 6.60
CA VAL A 536 20.81 -6.38 5.71
C VAL A 536 20.05 -6.36 4.39
N SER A 537 19.62 -5.17 3.97
CA SER A 537 18.96 -4.92 2.69
C SER A 537 19.64 -3.79 1.94
N GLN A 538 19.64 -3.88 0.60
CA GLN A 538 20.25 -2.88 -0.27
C GLN A 538 19.25 -2.42 -1.34
N GLN A 539 19.26 -1.10 -1.62
CA GLN A 539 18.47 -0.49 -2.67
C GLN A 539 19.38 0.30 -3.63
N PRO A 540 19.38 0.00 -4.93
CA PRO A 540 20.25 0.70 -5.88
C PRO A 540 19.74 2.12 -6.18
N PRO A 541 20.58 3.02 -6.74
CA PRO A 541 20.13 4.27 -7.32
C PRO A 541 19.04 4.07 -8.38
N GLY A 542 18.18 5.07 -8.56
CA GLY A 542 17.06 4.99 -9.48
C GLY A 542 15.77 4.48 -8.84
N GLY A 543 15.86 3.92 -7.63
CA GLY A 543 14.72 3.60 -6.75
C GLY A 543 13.51 3.02 -7.49
N SER A 544 12.38 3.67 -7.33
CA SER A 544 11.07 3.25 -7.81
C SER A 544 10.72 3.66 -9.24
N ASN A 545 11.31 4.74 -9.72
CA ASN A 545 10.94 5.31 -11.03
C ASN A 545 11.97 4.98 -12.10
N PHE A 546 12.98 4.16 -11.77
CA PHE A 546 14.08 3.79 -12.67
C PHE A 546 14.87 5.00 -13.22
N ALA A 547 14.53 6.22 -12.79
CA ALA A 547 15.18 7.43 -13.26
C ALA A 547 16.63 7.44 -12.82
N LEU A 548 17.53 7.61 -13.79
CA LEU A 548 18.96 7.75 -13.56
C LEU A 548 19.44 9.11 -14.02
N ALA A 549 20.51 9.60 -13.43
CA ALA A 549 21.25 10.77 -13.90
C ALA A 549 22.69 10.38 -14.14
N GLN A 550 23.32 11.08 -15.08
CA GLN A 550 24.71 10.87 -15.42
C GLN A 550 25.62 11.12 -14.22
N GLY A 551 26.62 10.27 -14.03
CA GLY A 551 27.59 10.39 -12.94
C GLY A 551 28.34 11.71 -13.01
N GLY A 552 28.62 12.31 -11.84
CA GLY A 552 29.30 13.61 -11.77
C GLY A 552 28.45 14.85 -12.04
N SER A 553 27.19 14.70 -12.51
CA SER A 553 26.26 15.83 -12.65
C SER A 553 25.68 16.17 -11.28
N GLY A 554 26.02 17.32 -10.71
CA GLY A 554 25.79 17.68 -9.32
C GLY A 554 24.34 17.77 -8.85
N ASN A 555 23.32 17.74 -9.73
CA ASN A 555 21.96 18.14 -9.42
C ASN A 555 20.93 17.00 -9.46
N SER A 556 21.30 15.76 -9.12
CA SER A 556 20.36 14.63 -9.09
C SER A 556 20.65 13.64 -7.97
N ALA A 557 19.61 13.22 -7.26
CA ALA A 557 19.66 12.15 -6.27
C ALA A 557 19.89 10.76 -6.90
N ASN A 558 19.68 10.62 -8.21
CA ASN A 558 19.70 9.33 -8.91
C ASN A 558 20.97 9.14 -9.77
N ARG A 559 22.08 9.72 -9.35
CA ARG A 559 23.36 9.62 -10.08
C ARG A 559 23.85 8.17 -10.15
N THR A 560 24.38 7.78 -11.31
CA THR A 560 24.90 6.43 -11.56
C THR A 560 26.19 6.11 -10.79
N ASP A 561 26.92 7.10 -10.29
CA ASP A 561 28.11 6.92 -9.45
C ASP A 561 27.80 6.71 -7.97
N PHE A 562 26.54 6.89 -7.54
CA PHE A 562 26.13 6.58 -6.18
C PHE A 562 26.12 5.08 -5.90
N LYS A 563 26.43 4.73 -4.64
CA LYS A 563 26.36 3.36 -4.13
C LYS A 563 24.91 3.01 -3.79
N PRO A 564 24.55 1.72 -3.72
CA PRO A 564 23.29 1.32 -3.14
C PRO A 564 23.12 1.85 -1.71
N GLN A 565 21.94 2.35 -1.39
CA GLN A 565 21.51 2.60 -0.01
C GLN A 565 21.48 1.26 0.72
N LYS A 566 21.89 1.23 1.99
CA LYS A 566 22.02 0.01 2.78
C LYS A 566 21.35 0.17 4.13
N ALA A 567 20.40 -0.72 4.44
CA ALA A 567 19.80 -0.82 5.76
C ALA A 567 20.30 -2.04 6.51
N LYS A 568 20.54 -1.86 7.80
CA LYS A 568 20.95 -2.88 8.74
C LYS A 568 20.00 -2.84 9.92
N THR A 569 19.36 -3.94 10.26
CA THR A 569 18.48 -4.02 11.43
C THR A 569 18.95 -5.10 12.38
N SER A 570 19.03 -4.74 13.65
CA SER A 570 19.11 -5.66 14.78
C SER A 570 17.74 -5.68 15.47
N GLU A 571 17.23 -6.85 15.76
CA GLU A 571 15.94 -7.04 16.44
C GLU A 571 16.06 -8.16 17.47
N ILE A 572 15.52 -7.92 18.67
CA ILE A 572 15.36 -8.92 19.73
C ILE A 572 13.90 -8.92 20.10
N GLY A 573 13.27 -10.09 20.12
CA GLY A 573 11.84 -10.17 20.42
C GLY A 573 11.46 -11.46 21.10
N THR A 574 10.18 -11.54 21.42
CA THR A 574 9.53 -12.70 22.02
C THR A 574 8.13 -12.84 21.48
N LYS A 575 7.69 -14.08 21.29
CA LYS A 575 6.34 -14.41 20.80
C LYS A 575 5.74 -15.50 21.68
N TRP A 576 4.46 -15.33 22.00
CA TRP A 576 3.73 -16.22 22.88
C TRP A 576 2.36 -16.56 22.32
N GLU A 577 2.12 -17.82 22.08
CA GLU A 577 0.82 -18.38 21.74
C GLU A 577 0.10 -18.80 23.01
N VAL A 578 -0.76 -17.95 23.53
CA VAL A 578 -1.51 -18.19 24.77
C VAL A 578 -2.94 -18.64 24.48
N LEU A 579 -3.69 -19.05 25.52
CA LEU A 579 -5.09 -19.49 25.45
C LEU A 579 -5.27 -20.64 24.43
N ASP A 580 -4.49 -21.71 24.60
CA ASP A 580 -4.46 -22.87 23.68
C ASP A 580 -4.14 -22.49 22.24
N LYS A 581 -3.12 -21.65 22.05
CA LYS A 581 -2.62 -21.15 20.76
C LYS A 581 -3.61 -20.31 19.96
N ARG A 582 -4.69 -19.82 20.62
CA ARG A 582 -5.70 -18.97 19.97
C ARG A 582 -5.33 -17.49 19.92
N LEU A 583 -4.37 -17.04 20.74
CA LEU A 583 -3.96 -15.65 20.85
C LEU A 583 -2.45 -15.54 20.78
N LEU A 584 -1.97 -14.84 19.78
CA LEU A 584 -0.55 -14.52 19.59
C LEU A 584 -0.22 -13.15 20.20
N LEU A 585 0.75 -13.12 21.10
CA LEU A 585 1.34 -11.93 21.67
C LEU A 585 2.78 -11.79 21.14
N THR A 586 3.16 -10.61 20.68
CA THR A 586 4.51 -10.33 20.19
C THR A 586 5.06 -9.06 20.86
N ALA A 587 6.32 -9.10 21.25
CA ALA A 587 7.07 -7.92 21.70
C ALA A 587 8.46 -7.93 21.07
N ALA A 588 8.91 -6.79 20.57
CA ALA A 588 10.23 -6.66 19.94
C ALA A 588 10.85 -5.31 20.25
N ILE A 589 12.18 -5.29 20.36
CA ILE A 589 13.02 -4.09 20.39
C ILE A 589 13.88 -4.13 19.14
N PHE A 590 13.94 -3.04 18.42
CA PHE A 590 14.65 -2.98 17.14
C PHE A 590 15.50 -1.72 17.00
N ARG A 591 16.53 -1.83 16.17
CA ARG A 591 17.31 -0.69 15.68
C ARG A 591 17.65 -0.93 14.21
N THR A 592 17.34 0.05 13.37
CA THR A 592 17.66 0.08 11.94
C THR A 592 18.57 1.26 11.67
N ASP A 593 19.75 1.00 11.11
CA ASP A 593 20.66 2.01 10.59
C ASP A 593 20.61 1.98 9.05
N ILE A 594 20.38 3.14 8.43
CA ILE A 594 20.30 3.31 6.97
C ILE A 594 21.47 4.16 6.53
N GLU A 595 22.39 3.55 5.80
CA GLU A 595 23.64 4.14 5.31
C GLU A 595 23.54 4.49 3.81
N ASN A 596 24.48 5.34 3.35
CA ASN A 596 24.53 5.83 1.97
C ASN A 596 23.25 6.58 1.57
N GLU A 597 22.65 7.29 2.50
CA GLU A 597 21.52 8.16 2.22
C GLU A 597 21.99 9.32 1.32
N VAL A 598 21.20 9.64 0.30
CA VAL A 598 21.50 10.72 -0.62
C VAL A 598 20.92 12.02 -0.09
N GLU A 599 21.73 13.04 0.05
CA GLU A 599 21.37 14.34 0.61
C GLU A 599 21.68 15.46 -0.36
N GLN A 600 20.83 16.50 -0.35
CA GLN A 600 21.08 17.72 -1.10
C GLN A 600 21.87 18.72 -0.23
N ASN A 601 23.02 19.14 -0.73
CA ASN A 601 23.87 20.16 -0.12
C ASN A 601 23.24 21.55 -0.26
N ASP A 602 23.77 22.54 0.49
CA ASP A 602 23.29 23.93 0.47
C ASP A 602 23.51 24.62 -0.90
N ASP A 603 24.48 24.16 -1.68
CA ASP A 603 24.77 24.63 -3.04
C ASP A 603 23.87 23.97 -4.10
N GLY A 604 22.94 23.09 -3.69
CA GLY A 604 22.01 22.37 -4.57
C GLY A 604 22.60 21.09 -5.18
N THR A 605 23.87 20.76 -4.92
CA THR A 605 24.47 19.48 -5.33
C THR A 605 24.01 18.34 -4.44
N TYR A 606 24.23 17.10 -4.87
CA TYR A 606 23.90 15.91 -4.07
C TYR A 606 25.15 15.15 -3.67
N SER A 607 25.17 14.67 -2.44
CA SER A 607 26.21 13.82 -1.87
C SER A 607 25.58 12.59 -1.19
N GLN A 608 26.40 11.59 -0.91
CA GLN A 608 25.96 10.32 -0.35
C GLN A 608 26.80 10.00 0.90
N TYR A 609 26.48 10.66 2.01
CA TYR A 609 27.13 10.46 3.32
C TYR A 609 26.13 10.42 4.46
N GLY A 610 24.84 10.53 4.15
CA GLY A 610 23.80 10.52 5.17
C GLY A 610 23.63 9.17 5.84
N GLU A 611 23.37 9.20 7.14
CA GLU A 611 23.00 8.06 7.95
C GLU A 611 21.76 8.38 8.77
N LYS A 612 20.73 7.53 8.64
CA LYS A 612 19.49 7.60 9.41
C LYS A 612 19.43 6.44 10.39
N ARG A 613 18.83 6.68 11.55
CA ARG A 613 18.58 5.66 12.56
C ARG A 613 17.14 5.66 12.97
N VAL A 614 16.55 4.47 13.06
CA VAL A 614 15.23 4.24 13.62
C VAL A 614 15.34 3.15 14.67
N GLU A 615 15.01 3.47 15.91
CA GLU A 615 15.06 2.53 17.01
C GLU A 615 13.81 2.65 17.87
N GLY A 616 13.40 1.55 18.50
CA GLY A 616 12.20 1.54 19.31
C GLY A 616 11.78 0.16 19.76
N TYR A 617 10.54 0.08 20.21
CA TYR A 617 9.91 -1.19 20.56
C TYR A 617 8.48 -1.28 20.01
N GLU A 618 8.06 -2.49 19.81
CA GLU A 618 6.74 -2.83 19.22
C GLU A 618 6.10 -3.93 20.06
N LEU A 619 4.81 -3.77 20.29
CA LEU A 619 3.94 -4.76 20.93
C LEU A 619 2.79 -5.06 20.02
N SER A 620 2.40 -6.32 19.88
CA SER A 620 1.20 -6.69 19.12
C SER A 620 0.43 -7.83 19.76
N VAL A 621 -0.86 -7.88 19.46
CA VAL A 621 -1.79 -8.92 19.85
C VAL A 621 -2.69 -9.25 18.67
N ALA A 622 -2.90 -10.54 18.39
CA ALA A 622 -3.86 -10.98 17.37
C ALA A 622 -4.43 -12.36 17.74
N GLY A 623 -5.73 -12.54 17.55
CA GLY A 623 -6.38 -13.83 17.76
C GLY A 623 -7.67 -13.76 18.57
N ASN A 624 -7.96 -14.85 19.27
CA ASN A 624 -9.18 -15.02 20.05
C ASN A 624 -8.87 -15.04 21.55
N ILE A 625 -9.46 -14.12 22.31
CA ILE A 625 -9.43 -14.15 23.79
C ILE A 625 -10.37 -15.26 24.29
N THR A 626 -11.56 -15.33 23.69
CA THR A 626 -12.51 -16.42 23.82
C THR A 626 -13.04 -16.81 22.44
N PRO A 627 -13.76 -17.92 22.26
CA PRO A 627 -14.40 -18.23 20.97
C PRO A 627 -15.31 -17.12 20.44
N ALA A 628 -15.87 -16.30 21.33
CA ALA A 628 -16.75 -15.17 20.98
C ALA A 628 -16.03 -13.82 20.92
N TRP A 629 -14.78 -13.70 21.37
CA TRP A 629 -14.06 -12.44 21.46
C TRP A 629 -12.73 -12.49 20.72
N GLN A 630 -12.66 -11.75 19.64
CA GLN A 630 -11.51 -11.61 18.76
C GLN A 630 -10.86 -10.23 18.92
N ILE A 631 -9.54 -10.17 18.76
CA ILE A 631 -8.75 -8.94 18.92
C ILE A 631 -7.61 -8.91 17.93
N ILE A 632 -7.32 -7.71 17.41
CA ILE A 632 -6.09 -7.41 16.68
C ILE A 632 -5.65 -6.00 17.04
N GLY A 633 -4.36 -5.79 17.25
CA GLY A 633 -3.85 -4.47 17.53
C GLY A 633 -2.39 -4.47 17.94
N GLY A 634 -1.90 -3.29 18.29
CA GLY A 634 -0.53 -3.12 18.73
C GLY A 634 -0.19 -1.70 19.12
N TYR A 635 1.03 -1.56 19.59
CA TYR A 635 1.63 -0.29 19.96
C TYR A 635 3.07 -0.25 19.45
N THR A 636 3.46 0.88 18.89
CA THR A 636 4.83 1.18 18.49
C THR A 636 5.28 2.46 19.15
N GLN A 637 6.45 2.40 19.80
CA GLN A 637 7.23 3.58 20.15
C GLN A 637 8.51 3.52 19.32
N GLN A 638 8.81 4.60 18.60
CA GLN A 638 9.99 4.66 17.76
C GLN A 638 10.58 6.07 17.76
N ARG A 639 11.90 6.13 17.73
CA ARG A 639 12.65 7.35 17.50
C ARG A 639 13.36 7.23 16.15
N ALA A 640 13.01 8.11 15.23
CA ALA A 640 13.59 8.14 13.90
C ALA A 640 14.37 9.45 13.72
N THR A 641 15.67 9.36 13.49
CA THR A 641 16.57 10.52 13.49
C THR A 641 17.65 10.45 12.41
N ILE A 642 18.11 11.62 11.98
CA ILE A 642 19.37 11.78 11.23
C ILE A 642 20.52 11.59 12.22
N HIS A 643 21.38 10.60 11.96
CA HIS A 643 22.57 10.32 12.76
C HIS A 643 23.81 11.03 12.19
N SER A 644 23.89 11.11 10.88
CA SER A 644 24.91 11.85 10.13
C SER A 644 24.29 12.50 8.91
N GLY A 645 24.64 13.74 8.61
CA GLY A 645 24.15 14.51 7.50
C GLY A 645 23.28 15.70 7.89
N LYS A 646 22.57 16.26 6.93
CA LYS A 646 21.74 17.45 7.11
C LYS A 646 20.37 17.10 7.70
N ASN A 647 19.95 17.86 8.70
CA ASN A 647 18.60 17.77 9.24
C ASN A 647 17.56 18.14 8.17
N VAL A 648 16.53 17.31 8.01
CA VAL A 648 15.49 17.46 6.98
C VAL A 648 14.13 17.85 7.56
N ALA A 649 14.00 17.94 8.88
CA ALA A 649 12.80 18.46 9.53
C ALA A 649 12.73 19.99 9.43
N GLN A 650 11.52 20.54 9.29
CA GLN A 650 11.30 21.98 9.15
C GLN A 650 11.73 22.77 10.38
N ASP A 651 11.63 22.20 11.57
CA ASP A 651 12.06 22.82 12.84
C ASP A 651 13.59 22.75 13.08
N GLY A 652 14.32 22.18 12.13
CA GLY A 652 15.78 22.01 12.23
C GLY A 652 16.24 20.88 13.14
N SER A 653 15.30 20.10 13.72
CA SER A 653 15.64 18.93 14.54
C SER A 653 16.20 17.79 13.68
N SER A 654 16.85 16.82 14.32
CA SER A 654 17.31 15.60 13.66
C SER A 654 16.19 14.57 13.41
N SER A 655 14.95 14.85 13.77
CA SER A 655 13.82 13.95 13.60
C SER A 655 13.52 13.70 12.12
N LEU A 656 13.20 12.45 11.77
CA LEU A 656 12.72 12.11 10.44
C LEU A 656 11.25 12.55 10.29
N PRO A 657 10.89 13.21 9.18
CA PRO A 657 9.52 13.64 8.96
C PRO A 657 8.59 12.45 8.67
N TYR A 658 7.27 12.68 8.81
CA TYR A 658 6.19 11.74 8.50
C TYR A 658 6.28 10.41 9.26
N THR A 659 6.88 10.45 10.45
CA THR A 659 7.10 9.28 11.29
C THR A 659 6.60 9.59 12.70
N PRO A 660 5.44 9.02 13.10
CA PRO A 660 4.94 9.23 14.46
C PRO A 660 5.87 8.51 15.47
N GLU A 661 6.22 9.20 16.55
CA GLU A 661 7.02 8.59 17.63
C GLU A 661 6.21 7.52 18.37
N HIS A 662 4.94 7.76 18.57
CA HIS A 662 4.01 6.84 19.22
C HIS A 662 2.83 6.54 18.28
N ALA A 663 2.50 5.28 18.13
CA ALA A 663 1.30 4.85 17.43
C ALA A 663 0.68 3.66 18.14
N PHE A 664 -0.65 3.66 18.21
CA PHE A 664 -1.45 2.61 18.81
C PHE A 664 -2.62 2.29 17.91
N THR A 665 -2.98 1.02 17.81
CA THR A 665 -4.22 0.56 17.18
C THR A 665 -4.74 -0.65 17.92
N LEU A 666 -6.06 -0.73 18.07
CA LEU A 666 -6.73 -1.87 18.67
C LEU A 666 -8.11 -2.00 18.05
N TRP A 667 -8.45 -3.18 17.60
CA TRP A 667 -9.78 -3.57 17.16
C TRP A 667 -10.25 -4.80 17.93
N ASN A 668 -11.46 -4.76 18.43
CA ASN A 668 -12.14 -5.85 19.12
C ASN A 668 -13.42 -6.21 18.37
N GLN A 669 -13.67 -7.49 18.24
CA GLN A 669 -14.91 -8.06 17.71
C GLN A 669 -15.48 -9.04 18.74
N TYR A 670 -16.71 -8.83 19.16
CA TYR A 670 -17.38 -9.67 20.15
C TYR A 670 -18.73 -10.17 19.64
N GLN A 671 -18.91 -11.49 19.65
CA GLN A 671 -20.18 -12.15 19.34
C GLN A 671 -21.04 -12.13 20.61
N ALA A 672 -21.93 -11.15 20.72
CA ALA A 672 -22.75 -10.93 21.92
C ALA A 672 -23.86 -11.98 22.09
N THR A 673 -24.46 -12.40 20.98
CA THR A 673 -25.43 -13.51 20.88
C THR A 673 -25.16 -14.31 19.61
N ASN A 674 -25.92 -15.36 19.32
CA ASN A 674 -25.80 -16.08 18.05
C ASN A 674 -26.00 -15.17 16.81
N ASP A 675 -26.81 -14.12 16.98
CA ASP A 675 -27.24 -13.27 15.85
C ASP A 675 -26.65 -11.85 15.92
N ILE A 676 -26.12 -11.41 17.07
CA ILE A 676 -25.63 -10.05 17.27
C ILE A 676 -24.12 -10.07 17.52
N SER A 677 -23.38 -9.35 16.73
CA SER A 677 -21.97 -9.06 16.93
C SER A 677 -21.72 -7.56 17.10
N VAL A 678 -20.75 -7.21 17.92
CA VAL A 678 -20.32 -5.82 18.11
C VAL A 678 -18.82 -5.71 17.93
N GLY A 679 -18.39 -4.67 17.26
CA GLY A 679 -16.98 -4.34 17.06
C GLY A 679 -16.69 -2.94 17.58
N ALA A 680 -15.51 -2.73 18.12
CA ALA A 680 -15.02 -1.41 18.50
C ALA A 680 -13.49 -1.36 18.39
N GLY A 681 -13.00 -0.24 17.91
CA GLY A 681 -11.58 0.02 17.79
C GLY A 681 -11.21 1.45 18.12
N ALA A 682 -9.94 1.64 18.43
CA ALA A 682 -9.35 2.96 18.60
C ALA A 682 -7.95 2.98 17.99
N ARG A 683 -7.60 4.12 17.43
CA ARG A 683 -6.31 4.38 16.81
C ARG A 683 -5.76 5.71 17.31
N TYR A 684 -4.49 5.69 17.71
CA TYR A 684 -3.70 6.88 18.03
C TYR A 684 -2.53 7.00 17.07
N VAL A 685 -2.37 8.18 16.51
CA VAL A 685 -1.17 8.57 15.75
C VAL A 685 -0.56 9.78 16.45
N GLY A 686 0.68 9.66 16.88
CA GLY A 686 1.42 10.74 17.55
C GLY A 686 1.72 11.91 16.62
N SER A 687 2.17 13.02 17.17
CA SER A 687 2.63 14.16 16.39
C SER A 687 3.78 13.77 15.46
N MET A 688 3.85 14.41 14.29
CA MET A 688 4.86 14.13 13.27
C MET A 688 5.51 15.42 12.81
N HIS A 689 6.83 15.40 12.68
CA HIS A 689 7.56 16.48 12.03
C HIS A 689 7.29 16.51 10.53
N ARG A 690 7.33 17.70 9.96
CA ARG A 690 7.25 17.92 8.52
C ARG A 690 8.67 18.05 7.93
N GLY A 691 8.83 17.62 6.67
CA GLY A 691 10.07 17.84 5.93
C GLY A 691 10.31 19.31 5.60
N SER A 692 11.57 19.71 5.44
CA SER A 692 11.97 21.07 5.07
C SER A 692 12.21 21.18 3.57
N ASP A 693 11.73 22.27 2.97
CA ASP A 693 12.03 22.70 1.59
C ASP A 693 12.23 24.22 1.49
N GLY A 694 12.51 24.86 2.64
CA GLY A 694 12.68 26.31 2.72
C GLY A 694 11.38 27.10 2.79
N ALA A 695 10.23 26.46 2.93
CA ALA A 695 8.94 27.14 3.10
C ALA A 695 8.90 27.94 4.41
N VAL A 696 8.34 29.15 4.35
CA VAL A 696 8.22 30.08 5.48
C VAL A 696 6.76 30.16 5.94
N GLY A 697 6.56 30.20 7.24
CA GLY A 697 5.24 30.45 7.83
C GLY A 697 4.29 29.25 7.84
N THR A 698 4.78 28.06 7.54
CA THR A 698 3.95 26.85 7.51
C THR A 698 4.19 26.01 8.76
N PRO A 699 3.21 25.18 9.20
CA PRO A 699 3.38 24.32 10.37
C PRO A 699 4.62 23.44 10.22
N SER A 700 5.43 23.31 11.28
CA SER A 700 6.60 22.42 11.29
C SER A 700 6.27 20.99 11.72
N TYR A 701 5.06 20.76 12.22
CA TYR A 701 4.57 19.48 12.71
C TYR A 701 3.05 19.35 12.50
N THR A 702 2.53 18.15 12.58
CA THR A 702 1.11 17.85 12.74
C THR A 702 0.85 17.37 14.15
N GLU A 703 -0.30 17.75 14.73
CA GLU A 703 -0.69 17.28 16.06
C GLU A 703 -1.07 15.80 16.06
N GLY A 704 -0.83 15.12 17.18
CA GLY A 704 -1.29 13.76 17.38
C GLY A 704 -2.80 13.71 17.60
N TYR A 705 -3.42 12.58 17.20
CA TYR A 705 -4.87 12.43 17.25
C TYR A 705 -5.31 11.02 17.63
N TRP A 706 -6.54 10.94 18.15
CA TRP A 706 -7.27 9.69 18.40
C TRP A 706 -8.48 9.60 17.47
N VAL A 707 -8.69 8.42 16.90
CA VAL A 707 -9.92 8.08 16.17
C VAL A 707 -10.45 6.77 16.71
N ALA A 708 -11.77 6.70 16.91
CA ALA A 708 -12.46 5.49 17.31
C ALA A 708 -13.49 5.09 16.26
N ASP A 709 -13.61 3.79 16.02
CA ASP A 709 -14.55 3.19 15.09
C ASP A 709 -15.41 2.16 15.80
N ALA A 710 -16.63 1.91 15.31
CA ALA A 710 -17.55 0.94 15.88
C ALA A 710 -18.27 0.13 14.79
N LYS A 711 -18.69 -1.08 15.14
CA LYS A 711 -19.45 -1.99 14.28
C LYS A 711 -20.63 -2.61 15.05
N LEU A 712 -21.75 -2.74 14.39
CA LEU A 712 -22.88 -3.57 14.81
C LEU A 712 -23.20 -4.55 13.67
N GLY A 713 -23.15 -5.85 13.95
CA GLY A 713 -23.55 -6.90 13.03
C GLY A 713 -24.83 -7.58 13.50
N TYR A 714 -25.74 -7.89 12.58
CA TYR A 714 -26.95 -8.63 12.84
C TYR A 714 -27.15 -9.73 11.80
N ARG A 715 -27.12 -10.98 12.25
CA ARG A 715 -27.40 -12.15 11.42
C ARG A 715 -28.89 -12.42 11.37
N VAL A 716 -29.49 -12.29 10.18
CA VAL A 716 -30.90 -12.59 9.94
C VAL A 716 -31.12 -14.10 9.88
N ASN A 717 -30.22 -14.80 9.18
CA ASN A 717 -30.15 -16.25 9.05
C ASN A 717 -28.75 -16.66 8.57
N HIS A 718 -28.52 -17.93 8.23
CA HIS A 718 -27.21 -18.41 7.77
C HIS A 718 -26.80 -17.89 6.38
N ASN A 719 -27.73 -17.33 5.61
CA ASN A 719 -27.46 -16.80 4.26
C ASN A 719 -27.40 -15.27 4.19
N LEU A 720 -27.82 -14.55 5.25
CA LEU A 720 -27.92 -13.10 5.22
C LEU A 720 -27.56 -12.49 6.57
N ASP A 721 -26.63 -11.57 6.55
CA ASP A 721 -26.33 -10.68 7.67
C ASP A 721 -26.22 -9.22 7.24
N PHE A 722 -26.43 -8.32 8.18
CA PHE A 722 -26.23 -6.89 8.02
C PHE A 722 -25.12 -6.43 8.95
N GLN A 723 -24.32 -5.49 8.47
CA GLN A 723 -23.24 -4.86 9.22
C GLN A 723 -23.35 -3.35 9.09
N LEU A 724 -23.39 -2.63 10.21
CA LEU A 724 -23.27 -1.19 10.28
C LEU A 724 -21.91 -0.83 10.88
N ASN A 725 -21.05 -0.18 10.09
CA ASN A 725 -19.81 0.43 10.56
C ASN A 725 -20.01 1.92 10.75
N VAL A 726 -19.41 2.46 11.82
CA VAL A 726 -19.34 3.88 12.11
C VAL A 726 -17.86 4.21 12.25
N TYR A 727 -17.34 5.01 11.34
CA TYR A 727 -15.95 5.46 11.36
C TYR A 727 -15.88 6.84 11.99
N ASN A 728 -14.76 7.12 12.66
CA ASN A 728 -14.57 8.36 13.42
C ASN A 728 -15.77 8.68 14.32
N LEU A 729 -16.11 7.75 15.23
CA LEU A 729 -17.33 7.76 16.07
C LEU A 729 -17.54 9.10 16.79
N PHE A 730 -16.46 9.75 17.23
CA PHE A 730 -16.49 10.99 17.99
C PHE A 730 -16.34 12.25 17.13
N ASP A 731 -16.29 12.09 15.80
CA ASP A 731 -16.13 13.20 14.85
C ASP A 731 -14.89 14.07 15.13
N THR A 732 -13.78 13.39 15.41
CA THR A 732 -12.51 14.04 15.72
C THR A 732 -11.98 14.76 14.48
N ASP A 733 -11.66 16.05 14.61
CA ASP A 733 -10.99 16.84 13.58
C ASP A 733 -9.47 16.64 13.68
N TYR A 734 -8.80 16.25 12.58
CA TYR A 734 -7.37 15.96 12.58
C TYR A 734 -6.73 16.18 11.21
N VAL A 735 -5.41 16.26 11.18
CA VAL A 735 -4.61 16.30 9.95
C VAL A 735 -4.15 14.88 9.63
N SER A 736 -4.66 14.32 8.52
CA SER A 736 -4.29 12.96 8.09
C SER A 736 -2.92 12.92 7.43
N SER A 737 -2.60 13.91 6.59
CA SER A 737 -1.31 14.05 5.93
C SER A 737 -1.01 15.52 5.62
N ILE A 738 0.28 15.86 5.53
CA ILE A 738 0.75 17.22 5.19
C ILE A 738 1.82 17.11 4.10
N ASN A 739 1.82 18.07 3.16
CA ASN A 739 2.84 18.10 2.13
C ASN A 739 4.19 18.64 2.66
N LYS A 740 5.28 18.39 1.95
CA LYS A 740 6.63 18.76 2.38
C LYS A 740 6.81 20.25 2.65
N SER A 741 6.22 21.10 1.83
CA SER A 741 6.27 22.55 2.02
C SER A 741 5.37 23.05 3.15
N GLY A 742 4.42 22.24 3.64
CA GLY A 742 3.48 22.59 4.68
C GLY A 742 2.42 23.62 4.28
N TYR A 743 2.29 23.96 3.01
CA TYR A 743 1.24 24.89 2.54
C TYR A 743 -0.11 24.20 2.39
N ARG A 744 -0.12 22.87 2.24
CA ARG A 744 -1.33 22.06 2.03
C ARG A 744 -1.33 20.84 2.94
N TYR A 745 -2.53 20.42 3.32
CA TYR A 745 -2.76 19.20 4.08
C TYR A 745 -4.06 18.53 3.63
N HIS A 746 -4.21 17.26 3.96
CA HIS A 746 -5.49 16.56 3.88
C HIS A 746 -6.09 16.49 5.28
N PRO A 747 -7.33 16.95 5.48
CA PRO A 747 -8.04 16.73 6.73
C PRO A 747 -8.33 15.23 6.91
N GLY A 748 -8.53 14.82 8.15
CA GLY A 748 -9.07 13.50 8.45
C GLY A 748 -10.52 13.37 8.01
N GLU A 749 -10.95 12.16 7.69
CA GLU A 749 -12.34 11.89 7.38
C GLU A 749 -13.24 12.18 8.60
N PRO A 750 -14.36 12.91 8.41
CA PRO A 750 -15.34 13.12 9.47
C PRO A 750 -16.06 11.80 9.81
N ARG A 751 -16.99 11.86 10.78
CA ARG A 751 -17.80 10.68 11.09
C ARG A 751 -18.61 10.22 9.89
N THR A 752 -18.46 8.94 9.52
CA THR A 752 -19.17 8.31 8.42
C THR A 752 -19.82 7.01 8.84
N PHE A 753 -20.86 6.63 8.10
CA PHE A 753 -21.64 5.42 8.32
C PHE A 753 -21.60 4.54 7.06
N LEU A 754 -21.45 3.24 7.25
CA LEU A 754 -21.47 2.24 6.18
C LEU A 754 -22.38 1.08 6.59
N LEU A 755 -23.46 0.87 5.85
CA LEU A 755 -24.34 -0.29 6.00
C LEU A 755 -24.04 -1.28 4.88
N THR A 756 -23.73 -2.51 5.25
CA THR A 756 -23.44 -3.61 4.31
C THR A 756 -24.42 -4.75 4.56
N ALA A 757 -25.00 -5.30 3.51
CA ALA A 757 -25.69 -6.58 3.49
C ALA A 757 -24.74 -7.63 2.91
N ASN A 758 -24.45 -8.69 3.66
CA ASN A 758 -23.64 -9.82 3.22
C ASN A 758 -24.55 -11.03 2.98
N MET A 759 -24.32 -11.72 1.88
CA MET A 759 -25.06 -12.89 1.45
C MET A 759 -24.11 -14.06 1.21
N HIS A 760 -24.45 -15.22 1.75
CA HIS A 760 -23.64 -16.44 1.69
C HIS A 760 -24.48 -17.61 1.16
N PHE A 761 -24.01 -18.34 0.15
CA PHE A 761 -24.72 -19.46 -0.47
C PHE A 761 -23.80 -20.65 -0.76
#